data_a4336b0043c969593ef4628675e6680b
#
_entry.id   a4336b0043c969593ef4628675e6680b
#
_cell.length_a   1.000
_cell.length_b   1.000
_cell.length_c   1.000
_cell.angle_alpha   90.00
_cell.angle_beta   90.00
_cell.angle_gamma   90.00
#
_symmetry.space_group_name_H-M   'P 1'
#
loop_
_entity.id
_entity.type
_entity.pdbx_description
1 polymer ?
#
loop_
_entity_poly.entity_id
_entity_poly.type
_entity_poly.pdbx_seq_one_letter_code
_entity_poly.pdbx_strand_id
1 'polypeptide(L)'
;MEVFTIRNLNFAYPEQEKQAISDLTLSLQPGEFLVLCGPSGCGKSTLLRQLKTVLAPHGRRSGEILFDGKNLDELPQREQAEKIGFVQQSPENQIVTDKVWHELAFGLESLGYDTPTIRRRVAEMASFFGIQTWFYKPVTELSGGQKQLLNLASVMVLQPKVLILDEPTSQLDPIAASDFLATLGKINRELGTTIILIEHRLEEAFSFASRVALMDGGKLLCTGTPAEVGAELKSSGNAMFLAMPAAMRIWAATDSKAVCPISVCDGRNWLLDYAKAHELKSIPEETKNAPDTETVVSAQELWFKYDKDLPDVVKGLSLDLHKGEFLALLGGNGTGKTTTLKLLARLQRPYRGELTITGSVGMLPQNPQALFVKSSVRADLLEILPKSERKSERLAQVISLCKLADLLDRHPYDLSGGEQQRAALAKILLLNPDVLLLDEPTKGLDAEFKQVFGQILRTLQASGVAILMVSHDIEFCAKYADRCALFFDGNIVTEAEPRTFFSGNSFYTTAANRIARDVLPEAVTPEDVMVACGGAVEPEPPLPEYQRIPPAPEKEAQAMKKLPVWRKVLAAVSGIASLVLIVQAIGVTDLTKLVDAGGLTTLASDQLKLYGILLLSLLAFALSISRKADRPDYLVQTPLEKRKLRKRTIFATLLILLLIPLTLFIGMYYFAGRKYYLISLFILLECMLPFFLVFEGRKPQARELVLIAVLVALNVAGRAAFFMLPEFKPVVAMTILAGVAFGGETGFLVGAMTMLVSNMLFSQGPWTPWQMFAMGIIGWLAGVLYRKGVLRRGRLSLCIYGVIASTVIFGGIMNPASALMWSNTINWKIIVSYYVTGIPVDLVRAAATFIFLWLGAEPMLEKLDRIKVKYGLVC
;
A
#
# COMPACT_ATOMS: atom_id res chain seq x y z
N MET A 1 -27.59 28.07 1.32
CA MET A 1 -26.16 28.32 0.92
C MET A 1 -25.50 26.95 0.82
N GLU A 2 -24.93 26.63 -0.32
CA GLU A 2 -24.31 25.33 -0.56
C GLU A 2 -23.10 25.13 0.36
N VAL A 3 -22.90 23.93 0.88
CA VAL A 3 -21.73 23.61 1.72
C VAL A 3 -20.51 23.37 0.85
N PHE A 4 -20.66 22.61 -0.25
CA PHE A 4 -19.65 22.49 -1.27
C PHE A 4 -20.22 22.90 -2.63
N THR A 5 -19.43 23.65 -3.40
CA THR A 5 -19.67 23.97 -4.80
C THR A 5 -18.43 23.66 -5.61
N ILE A 6 -18.51 22.69 -6.49
CA ILE A 6 -17.44 22.26 -7.41
C ILE A 6 -17.81 22.77 -8.80
N ARG A 7 -16.92 23.51 -9.47
CA ARG A 7 -17.14 24.07 -10.82
C ARG A 7 -16.05 23.66 -11.77
N ASN A 8 -16.40 22.99 -12.85
CA ASN A 8 -15.53 22.61 -13.96
C ASN A 8 -14.20 21.98 -13.49
N LEU A 9 -14.28 21.09 -12.50
CA LEU A 9 -13.09 20.44 -11.92
C LEU A 9 -12.51 19.46 -12.92
N ASN A 10 -11.22 19.65 -13.21
CA ASN A 10 -10.42 18.72 -14.01
C ASN A 10 -9.19 18.31 -13.21
N PHE A 11 -8.79 17.05 -13.30
CA PHE A 11 -7.61 16.54 -12.65
C PHE A 11 -6.96 15.42 -13.45
N ALA A 12 -5.62 15.49 -13.61
CA ALA A 12 -4.81 14.43 -14.20
C ALA A 12 -3.60 14.12 -13.30
N TYR A 13 -3.31 12.83 -13.08
CA TYR A 13 -2.11 12.39 -12.38
C TYR A 13 -0.84 12.73 -13.18
N PRO A 14 0.33 12.85 -12.53
CA PRO A 14 1.60 13.04 -13.23
C PRO A 14 1.83 11.92 -14.26
N GLU A 15 2.40 12.26 -15.40
CA GLU A 15 2.75 11.31 -16.47
C GLU A 15 1.56 10.55 -17.09
N GLN A 16 0.33 10.86 -16.73
CA GLN A 16 -0.85 10.30 -17.38
C GLN A 16 -1.48 11.34 -18.32
N GLU A 17 -1.78 10.92 -19.57
CA GLU A 17 -2.51 11.74 -20.53
C GLU A 17 -4.02 11.74 -20.23
N LYS A 18 -4.54 10.61 -19.72
CA LYS A 18 -5.95 10.46 -19.37
C LYS A 18 -6.27 11.24 -18.09
N GLN A 19 -7.30 12.09 -18.17
CA GLN A 19 -7.81 12.80 -16.99
C GLN A 19 -8.56 11.82 -16.09
N ALA A 20 -8.28 11.90 -14.77
CA ALA A 20 -9.02 11.14 -13.77
C ALA A 20 -10.35 11.81 -13.40
N ILE A 21 -10.45 13.12 -13.57
CA ILE A 21 -11.68 13.92 -13.44
C ILE A 21 -11.72 14.87 -14.62
N SER A 22 -12.85 14.97 -15.31
CA SER A 22 -13.06 15.80 -16.50
C SER A 22 -14.34 16.60 -16.36
N ASP A 23 -14.21 17.92 -16.34
CA ASP A 23 -15.33 18.89 -16.36
C ASP A 23 -16.45 18.58 -15.34
N LEU A 24 -16.06 18.24 -14.09
CA LEU A 24 -17.02 17.84 -13.08
C LEU A 24 -17.56 19.08 -12.35
N THR A 25 -18.89 19.21 -12.38
CA THR A 25 -19.63 20.27 -11.65
C THR A 25 -20.66 19.61 -10.73
N LEU A 26 -20.56 19.88 -9.42
CA LEU A 26 -21.43 19.30 -8.40
C LEU A 26 -21.59 20.28 -7.24
N SER A 27 -22.81 20.43 -6.72
CA SER A 27 -23.08 21.19 -5.51
C SER A 27 -23.71 20.32 -4.41
N LEU A 28 -23.44 20.65 -3.15
CA LEU A 28 -24.00 19.95 -1.99
C LEU A 28 -24.72 20.92 -1.05
N GLN A 29 -25.89 20.51 -0.61
CA GLN A 29 -26.69 21.25 0.37
C GLN A 29 -26.35 20.83 1.81
N PRO A 30 -26.57 21.72 2.80
CA PRO A 30 -26.41 21.36 4.22
C PRO A 30 -27.36 20.20 4.60
N GLY A 31 -26.85 19.22 5.36
CA GLY A 31 -27.63 18.07 5.83
C GLY A 31 -27.93 17.03 4.76
N GLU A 32 -27.41 17.18 3.54
CA GLU A 32 -27.59 16.23 2.45
C GLU A 32 -26.80 14.94 2.69
N PHE A 33 -27.39 13.79 2.36
CA PHE A 33 -26.70 12.50 2.31
C PHE A 33 -26.51 12.10 0.84
N LEU A 34 -25.31 12.39 0.30
CA LEU A 34 -24.95 12.09 -1.08
C LEU A 34 -24.21 10.75 -1.15
N VAL A 35 -24.73 9.81 -1.96
CA VAL A 35 -24.02 8.59 -2.34
C VAL A 35 -23.39 8.79 -3.73
N LEU A 36 -22.08 8.64 -3.79
CA LEU A 36 -21.29 8.72 -5.02
C LEU A 36 -20.96 7.30 -5.50
N CYS A 37 -21.52 6.88 -6.62
CA CYS A 37 -21.35 5.56 -7.21
C CYS A 37 -20.74 5.63 -8.62
N GLY A 38 -20.33 4.48 -9.17
CA GLY A 38 -19.70 4.36 -10.48
C GLY A 38 -18.69 3.22 -10.56
N PRO A 39 -18.21 2.85 -11.76
CA PRO A 39 -17.23 1.78 -11.96
C PRO A 39 -15.92 1.99 -11.18
N SER A 40 -15.18 0.92 -10.95
CA SER A 40 -13.84 1.03 -10.34
C SER A 40 -12.90 1.80 -11.25
N GLY A 41 -12.12 2.74 -10.66
CA GLY A 41 -11.17 3.57 -11.43
C GLY A 41 -11.81 4.79 -12.16
N CYS A 42 -13.10 5.05 -12.03
CA CYS A 42 -13.76 6.21 -12.66
C CYS A 42 -13.44 7.57 -12.01
N GLY A 43 -12.63 7.62 -10.92
CA GLY A 43 -12.20 8.87 -10.29
C GLY A 43 -12.89 9.26 -8.99
N LYS A 44 -13.78 8.44 -8.40
CA LYS A 44 -14.52 8.73 -7.14
C LYS A 44 -13.61 9.12 -5.98
N SER A 45 -12.69 8.24 -5.60
CA SER A 45 -11.75 8.50 -4.48
C SER A 45 -10.82 9.68 -4.78
N THR A 46 -10.49 9.92 -6.06
CA THR A 46 -9.74 11.10 -6.49
C THR A 46 -10.55 12.37 -6.23
N LEU A 47 -11.85 12.37 -6.56
CA LEU A 47 -12.74 13.49 -6.29
C LEU A 47 -12.84 13.78 -4.78
N LEU A 48 -13.11 12.74 -3.95
CA LEU A 48 -13.23 12.95 -2.50
C LEU A 48 -11.94 13.53 -1.89
N ARG A 49 -10.78 13.08 -2.35
CA ARG A 49 -9.49 13.61 -1.86
C ARG A 49 -9.25 15.06 -2.28
N GLN A 50 -9.83 15.54 -3.40
CA GLN A 50 -9.75 16.94 -3.79
C GLN A 50 -10.56 17.85 -2.84
N LEU A 51 -11.56 17.31 -2.13
CA LEU A 51 -12.37 18.08 -1.17
C LEU A 51 -11.65 18.35 0.17
N LYS A 52 -10.46 17.83 0.36
CA LYS A 52 -9.61 18.11 1.54
C LYS A 52 -8.15 18.30 1.08
N THR A 53 -7.66 19.55 1.09
CA THR A 53 -6.39 19.92 0.43
C THR A 53 -5.18 19.11 0.90
N VAL A 54 -5.14 18.69 2.18
CA VAL A 54 -4.07 17.85 2.74
C VAL A 54 -4.04 16.44 2.12
N LEU A 55 -5.19 15.93 1.66
CA LEU A 55 -5.32 14.60 1.04
C LEU A 55 -5.28 14.66 -0.49
N ALA A 56 -5.35 15.87 -1.08
CA ALA A 56 -5.35 16.04 -2.53
C ALA A 56 -4.11 15.41 -3.16
N PRO A 57 -4.28 14.53 -4.16
CA PRO A 57 -3.15 13.92 -4.85
C PRO A 57 -2.39 14.97 -5.67
N HIS A 58 -1.10 14.74 -5.84
CA HIS A 58 -0.29 15.58 -6.74
C HIS A 58 -0.68 15.34 -8.20
N GLY A 59 -0.81 16.42 -8.97
CA GLY A 59 -1.20 16.37 -10.39
C GLY A 59 -1.55 17.73 -10.96
N ARG A 60 -2.01 17.75 -12.21
CA ARG A 60 -2.51 18.95 -12.88
C ARG A 60 -4.00 19.11 -12.57
N ARG A 61 -4.35 20.17 -11.85
CA ARG A 61 -5.72 20.51 -11.48
C ARG A 61 -6.13 21.84 -12.11
N SER A 62 -7.38 21.93 -12.59
CA SER A 62 -8.06 23.17 -12.96
C SER A 62 -9.50 23.11 -12.49
N GLY A 63 -10.18 24.25 -12.47
CA GLY A 63 -11.51 24.42 -11.88
C GLY A 63 -11.48 24.95 -10.46
N GLU A 64 -12.62 25.09 -9.85
CA GLU A 64 -12.82 25.74 -8.55
C GLU A 64 -13.58 24.84 -7.58
N ILE A 65 -13.13 24.78 -6.32
CA ILE A 65 -13.86 24.12 -5.22
C ILE A 65 -14.09 25.17 -4.14
N LEU A 66 -15.36 25.45 -3.85
CA LEU A 66 -15.78 26.34 -2.79
C LEU A 66 -16.34 25.54 -1.61
N PHE A 67 -15.97 25.92 -0.40
CA PHE A 67 -16.53 25.42 0.86
C PHE A 67 -17.12 26.59 1.65
N ASP A 68 -18.41 26.50 2.00
CA ASP A 68 -19.18 27.64 2.61
C ASP A 68 -19.01 28.95 1.81
N GLY A 69 -18.94 28.88 0.46
CA GLY A 69 -18.76 30.01 -0.45
C GLY A 69 -17.33 30.58 -0.53
N LYS A 70 -16.35 29.99 0.17
CA LYS A 70 -14.94 30.40 0.13
C LYS A 70 -14.11 29.39 -0.65
N ASN A 71 -13.08 29.85 -1.35
CA ASN A 71 -12.17 28.94 -2.05
C ASN A 71 -11.47 27.99 -1.05
N LEU A 72 -11.58 26.68 -1.31
CA LEU A 72 -11.03 25.65 -0.42
C LEU A 72 -9.51 25.76 -0.24
N ASP A 73 -8.79 26.18 -1.28
CA ASP A 73 -7.32 26.34 -1.22
C ASP A 73 -6.87 27.52 -0.33
N GLU A 74 -7.75 28.49 -0.10
CA GLU A 74 -7.48 29.66 0.74
C GLU A 74 -7.86 29.44 2.21
N LEU A 75 -8.63 28.38 2.50
CA LEU A 75 -9.05 28.07 3.87
C LEU A 75 -7.86 27.56 4.70
N PRO A 76 -7.69 28.07 5.94
CA PRO A 76 -6.67 27.57 6.85
C PRO A 76 -6.80 26.06 7.08
N GLN A 77 -5.67 25.35 7.13
CA GLN A 77 -5.67 23.89 7.34
C GLN A 77 -6.38 23.48 8.65
N ARG A 78 -6.29 24.29 9.69
CA ARG A 78 -6.99 24.09 10.96
C ARG A 78 -8.50 24.08 10.75
N GLU A 79 -9.04 25.06 10.03
CA GLU A 79 -10.47 25.17 9.74
C GLU A 79 -10.97 24.00 8.87
N GLN A 80 -10.16 23.57 7.88
CA GLN A 80 -10.46 22.35 7.11
C GLN A 80 -10.44 21.09 7.97
N ALA A 81 -9.52 20.97 8.94
CA ALA A 81 -9.44 19.85 9.86
C ALA A 81 -10.66 19.75 10.78
N GLU A 82 -11.14 20.88 11.27
CA GLU A 82 -12.31 20.97 12.16
C GLU A 82 -13.63 20.72 11.41
N LYS A 83 -13.80 21.32 10.20
CA LYS A 83 -15.09 21.34 9.50
C LYS A 83 -15.31 20.23 8.51
N ILE A 84 -14.23 19.63 7.98
CA ILE A 84 -14.29 18.57 6.96
C ILE A 84 -13.70 17.29 7.54
N GLY A 85 -14.58 16.37 7.98
CA GLY A 85 -14.20 15.04 8.42
C GLY A 85 -13.91 14.13 7.23
N PHE A 86 -12.91 13.24 7.33
CA PHE A 86 -12.61 12.26 6.29
C PHE A 86 -12.32 10.91 6.92
N VAL A 87 -13.04 9.87 6.48
CA VAL A 87 -12.85 8.47 6.89
C VAL A 87 -12.31 7.70 5.69
N GLN A 88 -11.14 7.09 5.85
CA GLN A 88 -10.45 6.35 4.79
C GLN A 88 -10.96 4.91 4.69
N GLN A 89 -10.77 4.30 3.53
CA GLN A 89 -11.11 2.91 3.23
C GLN A 89 -10.45 1.90 4.20
N SER A 90 -9.18 2.14 4.57
CA SER A 90 -8.44 1.26 5.49
C SER A 90 -8.29 1.94 6.86
N PRO A 91 -8.89 1.40 7.93
CA PRO A 91 -8.78 1.96 9.27
C PRO A 91 -7.33 1.98 9.79
N GLU A 92 -6.53 1.00 9.43
CA GLU A 92 -5.14 0.88 9.88
C GLU A 92 -4.23 2.00 9.33
N ASN A 93 -4.63 2.65 8.23
CA ASN A 93 -3.88 3.78 7.68
C ASN A 93 -4.25 5.13 8.33
N GLN A 94 -5.32 5.15 9.12
CA GLN A 94 -5.83 6.38 9.76
C GLN A 94 -5.56 6.42 11.25
N ILE A 95 -5.63 5.29 11.96
CA ILE A 95 -5.36 5.19 13.40
C ILE A 95 -3.88 5.49 13.67
N VAL A 96 -3.62 6.41 14.60
CA VAL A 96 -2.27 6.91 14.91
C VAL A 96 -1.80 6.44 16.29
N THR A 97 -2.71 6.27 17.24
CA THR A 97 -2.37 5.98 18.64
C THR A 97 -2.52 4.49 18.99
N ASP A 98 -1.97 4.08 20.13
CA ASP A 98 -1.96 2.70 20.61
C ASP A 98 -3.24 2.31 21.39
N LYS A 99 -3.99 3.31 21.91
CA LYS A 99 -5.18 3.09 22.76
C LYS A 99 -6.40 3.81 22.23
N VAL A 100 -7.57 3.22 22.43
CA VAL A 100 -8.85 3.74 21.95
C VAL A 100 -9.16 5.13 22.48
N TRP A 101 -9.07 5.36 23.80
CA TRP A 101 -9.36 6.69 24.37
C TRP A 101 -8.41 7.77 23.86
N HIS A 102 -7.16 7.40 23.59
CA HIS A 102 -6.15 8.32 23.10
C HIS A 102 -6.43 8.70 21.62
N GLU A 103 -6.85 7.73 20.82
CA GLU A 103 -7.27 7.99 19.43
C GLU A 103 -8.46 8.94 19.36
N LEU A 104 -9.43 8.80 20.25
CA LEU A 104 -10.56 9.74 20.34
C LEU A 104 -10.14 11.15 20.76
N ALA A 105 -9.15 11.29 21.65
CA ALA A 105 -8.66 12.58 22.11
C ALA A 105 -7.69 13.27 21.13
N PHE A 106 -6.96 12.47 20.34
CA PHE A 106 -5.82 12.92 19.51
C PHE A 106 -6.13 14.11 18.61
N GLY A 107 -7.28 14.10 17.91
CA GLY A 107 -7.67 15.21 17.02
C GLY A 107 -7.89 16.51 17.77
N LEU A 108 -8.55 16.47 18.93
CA LEU A 108 -8.81 17.66 19.77
C LEU A 108 -7.53 18.20 20.40
N GLU A 109 -6.66 17.30 20.89
CA GLU A 109 -5.35 17.67 21.45
C GLU A 109 -4.47 18.35 20.39
N SER A 110 -4.43 17.79 19.18
CA SER A 110 -3.67 18.36 18.07
C SER A 110 -4.15 19.75 17.64
N LEU A 111 -5.44 20.02 17.80
CA LEU A 111 -6.05 21.33 17.55
C LEU A 111 -5.97 22.28 18.76
N GLY A 112 -5.40 21.84 19.89
CA GLY A 112 -5.17 22.67 21.08
C GLY A 112 -6.43 23.02 21.86
N TYR A 113 -7.43 22.13 21.89
CA TYR A 113 -8.60 22.27 22.77
C TYR A 113 -8.22 22.10 24.25
N ASP A 114 -8.96 22.73 25.12
CA ASP A 114 -8.78 22.59 26.58
C ASP A 114 -9.23 21.23 27.10
N THR A 115 -8.58 20.74 28.16
CA THR A 115 -8.84 19.41 28.74
C THR A 115 -10.30 19.16 29.14
N PRO A 116 -11.06 20.08 29.75
CA PRO A 116 -12.48 19.91 30.02
C PRO A 116 -13.31 19.66 28.78
N THR A 117 -13.06 20.40 27.69
CA THR A 117 -13.74 20.22 26.40
C THR A 117 -13.39 18.88 25.77
N ILE A 118 -12.11 18.47 25.82
CA ILE A 118 -11.67 17.16 25.31
C ILE A 118 -12.41 16.03 26.06
N ARG A 119 -12.39 16.06 27.40
CA ARG A 119 -13.06 15.03 28.23
C ARG A 119 -14.54 14.93 27.94
N ARG A 120 -15.23 16.05 27.82
CA ARG A 120 -16.67 16.08 27.53
C ARG A 120 -16.97 15.47 26.16
N ARG A 121 -16.31 15.94 25.09
CA ARG A 121 -16.56 15.47 23.72
C ARG A 121 -16.19 14.00 23.54
N VAL A 122 -15.07 13.55 24.12
CA VAL A 122 -14.65 12.14 24.07
C VAL A 122 -15.65 11.25 24.79
N ALA A 123 -16.13 11.63 25.98
CA ALA A 123 -17.13 10.87 26.73
C ALA A 123 -18.47 10.81 25.99
N GLU A 124 -18.91 11.92 25.41
CA GLU A 124 -20.14 12.02 24.62
C GLU A 124 -20.07 11.07 23.41
N MET A 125 -18.98 11.13 22.61
CA MET A 125 -18.82 10.28 21.44
C MET A 125 -18.60 8.82 21.81
N ALA A 126 -17.84 8.51 22.86
CA ALA A 126 -17.71 7.16 23.35
C ALA A 126 -19.06 6.55 23.76
N SER A 127 -19.94 7.36 24.33
CA SER A 127 -21.31 6.94 24.70
C SER A 127 -22.20 6.78 23.47
N PHE A 128 -22.14 7.72 22.51
CA PHE A 128 -22.94 7.67 21.29
C PHE A 128 -22.64 6.42 20.43
N PHE A 129 -21.35 6.06 20.32
CA PHE A 129 -20.88 4.92 19.52
C PHE A 129 -20.79 3.60 20.30
N GLY A 130 -21.17 3.56 21.59
CA GLY A 130 -21.12 2.34 22.41
C GLY A 130 -19.69 1.82 22.68
N ILE A 131 -18.70 2.72 22.74
CA ILE A 131 -17.27 2.39 22.87
C ILE A 131 -16.88 2.09 24.33
N GLN A 132 -17.76 2.32 25.32
CA GLN A 132 -17.43 2.27 26.76
C GLN A 132 -16.79 0.96 27.21
N THR A 133 -17.22 -0.19 26.66
CA THR A 133 -16.75 -1.53 27.06
C THR A 133 -15.33 -1.83 26.64
N TRP A 134 -14.81 -1.11 25.64
CA TRP A 134 -13.47 -1.29 25.10
C TRP A 134 -12.65 0.03 25.04
N PHE A 135 -13.10 1.04 25.76
CA PHE A 135 -12.51 2.39 25.80
C PHE A 135 -11.02 2.41 26.18
N TYR A 136 -10.59 1.54 27.09
CA TYR A 136 -9.22 1.44 27.56
C TYR A 136 -8.36 0.39 26.85
N LYS A 137 -8.96 -0.37 25.92
CA LYS A 137 -8.23 -1.42 25.18
C LYS A 137 -7.16 -0.85 24.25
N PRO A 138 -6.08 -1.61 24.03
CA PRO A 138 -5.17 -1.35 22.90
C PRO A 138 -5.91 -1.49 21.57
N VAL A 139 -5.57 -0.63 20.59
CA VAL A 139 -6.16 -0.66 19.23
C VAL A 139 -5.87 -1.98 18.51
N THR A 140 -4.76 -2.63 18.85
CA THR A 140 -4.36 -3.92 18.26
C THR A 140 -5.29 -5.07 18.61
N GLU A 141 -6.05 -4.96 19.71
CA GLU A 141 -7.04 -5.97 20.15
C GLU A 141 -8.42 -5.80 19.49
N LEU A 142 -8.63 -4.71 18.75
CA LEU A 142 -9.91 -4.41 18.13
C LEU A 142 -10.13 -5.22 16.85
N SER A 143 -11.38 -5.65 16.65
CA SER A 143 -11.83 -6.19 15.37
C SER A 143 -11.81 -5.11 14.27
N GLY A 144 -11.83 -5.51 12.98
CA GLY A 144 -11.90 -4.59 11.86
C GLY A 144 -13.10 -3.63 11.93
N GLY A 145 -14.27 -4.13 12.35
CA GLY A 145 -15.46 -3.31 12.55
C GLY A 145 -15.31 -2.30 13.70
N GLN A 146 -14.72 -2.70 14.81
CA GLN A 146 -14.44 -1.80 15.93
C GLN A 146 -13.40 -0.73 15.55
N LYS A 147 -12.38 -1.08 14.77
CA LYS A 147 -11.40 -0.10 14.24
C LYS A 147 -12.07 0.93 13.33
N GLN A 148 -12.98 0.50 12.46
CA GLN A 148 -13.70 1.40 11.58
C GLN A 148 -14.66 2.32 12.35
N LEU A 149 -15.36 1.78 13.35
CA LEU A 149 -16.21 2.57 14.24
C LEU A 149 -15.38 3.58 15.06
N LEU A 150 -14.18 3.18 15.53
CA LEU A 150 -13.24 4.08 16.19
C LEU A 150 -12.80 5.22 15.28
N ASN A 151 -12.49 4.94 14.02
CA ASN A 151 -12.14 5.99 13.03
C ASN A 151 -13.28 6.98 12.82
N LEU A 152 -14.50 6.47 12.67
CA LEU A 152 -15.67 7.34 12.56
C LEU A 152 -15.84 8.19 13.83
N ALA A 153 -15.73 7.59 14.99
CA ALA A 153 -15.86 8.29 16.27
C ALA A 153 -14.77 9.35 16.48
N SER A 154 -13.50 9.06 16.11
CA SER A 154 -12.37 10.01 16.23
C SER A 154 -12.53 11.23 15.32
N VAL A 155 -13.17 11.06 14.16
CA VAL A 155 -13.53 12.17 13.28
C VAL A 155 -14.73 12.94 13.82
N MET A 156 -15.75 12.25 14.32
CA MET A 156 -16.97 12.88 14.84
C MET A 156 -16.78 13.64 16.15
N VAL A 157 -15.75 13.32 16.94
CA VAL A 157 -15.36 14.12 18.12
C VAL A 157 -15.07 15.60 17.76
N LEU A 158 -14.61 15.87 16.53
CA LEU A 158 -14.37 17.22 16.02
C LEU A 158 -15.68 17.94 15.64
N GLN A 159 -16.80 17.24 15.52
CA GLN A 159 -18.13 17.74 15.10
C GLN A 159 -18.06 18.43 13.72
N PRO A 160 -17.63 17.74 12.67
CA PRO A 160 -17.46 18.32 11.34
C PRO A 160 -18.82 18.68 10.73
N LYS A 161 -18.84 19.73 9.88
CA LYS A 161 -20.02 20.08 9.07
C LYS A 161 -20.25 19.08 7.95
N VAL A 162 -19.17 18.55 7.37
CA VAL A 162 -19.21 17.56 6.30
C VAL A 162 -18.38 16.37 6.70
N LEU A 163 -18.91 15.19 6.49
CA LEU A 163 -18.26 13.90 6.67
C LEU A 163 -18.10 13.22 5.32
N ILE A 164 -16.87 12.98 4.92
CA ILE A 164 -16.50 12.33 3.66
C ILE A 164 -16.03 10.91 3.99
N LEU A 165 -16.60 9.89 3.32
CA LEU A 165 -16.26 8.49 3.57
C LEU A 165 -15.93 7.79 2.24
N ASP A 166 -14.75 7.19 2.17
CA ASP A 166 -14.24 6.47 1.00
C ASP A 166 -14.31 4.95 1.27
N GLU A 167 -15.38 4.29 0.80
CA GLU A 167 -15.67 2.85 0.98
C GLU A 167 -15.50 2.33 2.41
N PRO A 168 -16.16 2.93 3.42
CA PRO A 168 -15.90 2.60 4.82
C PRO A 168 -16.34 1.18 5.20
N THR A 169 -17.31 0.57 4.48
CA THR A 169 -17.81 -0.77 4.80
C THR A 169 -17.06 -1.89 4.10
N SER A 170 -16.08 -1.57 3.26
CA SER A 170 -15.36 -2.56 2.42
C SER A 170 -14.66 -3.69 3.20
N GLN A 171 -14.35 -3.48 4.50
CA GLN A 171 -13.70 -4.46 5.36
C GLN A 171 -14.64 -5.10 6.39
N LEU A 172 -15.93 -4.73 6.37
CA LEU A 172 -16.92 -5.17 7.31
C LEU A 172 -17.71 -6.38 6.79
N ASP A 173 -18.11 -7.27 7.69
CA ASP A 173 -19.10 -8.28 7.36
C ASP A 173 -20.49 -7.63 7.13
N PRO A 174 -21.47 -8.34 6.55
CA PRO A 174 -22.75 -7.73 6.20
C PRO A 174 -23.48 -7.08 7.37
N ILE A 175 -23.42 -7.69 8.55
CA ILE A 175 -24.13 -7.17 9.74
C ILE A 175 -23.45 -5.90 10.25
N ALA A 176 -22.12 -5.92 10.41
CA ALA A 176 -21.37 -4.75 10.84
C ALA A 176 -21.44 -3.60 9.83
N ALA A 177 -21.53 -3.90 8.53
CA ALA A 177 -21.72 -2.89 7.49
C ALA A 177 -23.09 -2.21 7.59
N SER A 178 -24.16 -2.98 7.79
CA SER A 178 -25.50 -2.46 8.00
C SER A 178 -25.58 -1.56 9.24
N ASP A 179 -25.01 -1.99 10.36
CA ASP A 179 -24.95 -1.20 11.60
C ASP A 179 -24.17 0.10 11.43
N PHE A 180 -23.06 0.05 10.67
CA PHE A 180 -22.24 1.21 10.36
C PHE A 180 -23.03 2.23 9.51
N LEU A 181 -23.72 1.80 8.45
CA LEU A 181 -24.53 2.66 7.58
C LEU A 181 -25.74 3.23 8.36
N ALA A 182 -26.39 2.42 9.22
CA ALA A 182 -27.46 2.90 10.10
C ALA A 182 -26.95 4.00 11.04
N THR A 183 -25.73 3.86 11.57
CA THR A 183 -25.07 4.87 12.41
C THR A 183 -24.82 6.16 11.63
N LEU A 184 -24.37 6.08 10.36
CA LEU A 184 -24.25 7.25 9.48
C LEU A 184 -25.60 7.94 9.24
N GLY A 185 -26.64 7.17 8.97
CA GLY A 185 -28.00 7.70 8.82
C GLY A 185 -28.48 8.41 10.09
N LYS A 186 -28.12 7.91 11.29
CA LYS A 186 -28.42 8.54 12.58
C LYS A 186 -27.65 9.87 12.73
N ILE A 187 -26.34 9.89 12.42
CA ILE A 187 -25.50 11.10 12.42
C ILE A 187 -26.11 12.17 11.51
N ASN A 188 -26.47 11.81 10.29
CA ASN A 188 -27.05 12.75 9.33
C ASN A 188 -28.38 13.36 9.86
N ARG A 189 -29.32 12.52 10.35
CA ARG A 189 -30.64 12.96 10.80
C ARG A 189 -30.63 13.73 12.13
N GLU A 190 -29.82 13.27 13.11
CA GLU A 190 -29.82 13.85 14.45
C GLU A 190 -28.87 15.03 14.58
N LEU A 191 -27.71 14.99 13.92
CA LEU A 191 -26.68 16.05 14.00
C LEU A 191 -26.72 17.00 12.80
N GLY A 192 -27.48 16.70 11.74
CA GLY A 192 -27.53 17.51 10.54
C GLY A 192 -26.22 17.53 9.74
N THR A 193 -25.31 16.59 10.00
CA THR A 193 -24.02 16.51 9.30
C THR A 193 -24.25 16.14 7.83
N THR A 194 -23.67 16.93 6.91
CA THR A 194 -23.68 16.59 5.48
C THR A 194 -22.76 15.40 5.23
N ILE A 195 -23.22 14.39 4.51
CA ILE A 195 -22.47 13.15 4.28
C ILE A 195 -22.21 12.98 2.79
N ILE A 196 -20.96 12.65 2.43
CA ILE A 196 -20.56 12.21 1.09
C ILE A 196 -19.99 10.81 1.25
N LEU A 197 -20.68 9.81 0.69
CA LEU A 197 -20.34 8.41 0.83
C LEU A 197 -20.01 7.79 -0.52
N ILE A 198 -18.84 7.16 -0.67
CA ILE A 198 -18.56 6.19 -1.72
C ILE A 198 -18.83 4.80 -1.16
N GLU A 199 -19.68 4.03 -1.84
CA GLU A 199 -19.95 2.64 -1.50
C GLU A 199 -20.16 1.79 -2.76
N HIS A 200 -19.80 0.51 -2.64
CA HIS A 200 -20.10 -0.52 -3.64
C HIS A 200 -21.32 -1.36 -3.24
N ARG A 201 -21.67 -1.39 -1.95
CA ARG A 201 -22.89 -2.05 -1.42
C ARG A 201 -24.06 -1.07 -1.48
N LEU A 202 -24.62 -0.89 -2.67
CA LEU A 202 -25.67 0.10 -2.89
C LEU A 202 -27.02 -0.33 -2.29
N GLU A 203 -27.23 -1.64 -2.03
CA GLU A 203 -28.46 -2.18 -1.44
C GLU A 203 -28.89 -1.47 -0.16
N GLU A 204 -27.93 -1.19 0.71
CA GLU A 204 -28.20 -0.56 2.01
C GLU A 204 -27.99 0.96 1.95
N ALA A 205 -26.94 1.42 1.23
CA ALA A 205 -26.59 2.83 1.16
C ALA A 205 -27.69 3.69 0.53
N PHE A 206 -28.41 3.18 -0.47
CA PHE A 206 -29.49 3.91 -1.15
C PHE A 206 -30.67 4.21 -0.22
N SER A 207 -30.93 3.36 0.78
CA SER A 207 -31.99 3.60 1.77
C SER A 207 -31.75 4.86 2.63
N PHE A 208 -30.52 5.32 2.75
CA PHE A 208 -30.15 6.53 3.50
C PHE A 208 -29.89 7.73 2.60
N ALA A 209 -29.66 7.51 1.29
CA ALA A 209 -29.32 8.56 0.36
C ALA A 209 -30.48 9.53 0.09
N SER A 210 -30.25 10.83 0.32
CA SER A 210 -31.15 11.88 -0.18
C SER A 210 -30.91 12.15 -1.66
N ARG A 211 -29.67 11.98 -2.13
CA ARG A 211 -29.26 12.11 -3.53
C ARG A 211 -28.15 11.12 -3.88
N VAL A 212 -28.17 10.67 -5.12
CA VAL A 212 -27.17 9.81 -5.72
C VAL A 212 -26.51 10.57 -6.87
N ALA A 213 -25.19 10.46 -6.97
CA ALA A 213 -24.40 10.97 -8.09
C ALA A 213 -23.64 9.81 -8.74
N LEU A 214 -23.83 9.61 -10.03
CA LEU A 214 -23.17 8.57 -10.80
C LEU A 214 -22.01 9.15 -11.59
N MET A 215 -20.83 8.60 -11.37
CA MET A 215 -19.62 8.93 -12.14
C MET A 215 -19.21 7.81 -13.08
N ASP A 216 -18.80 8.19 -14.30
CA ASP A 216 -18.12 7.28 -15.22
C ASP A 216 -17.06 8.04 -16.04
N GLY A 217 -15.91 7.39 -16.31
CA GLY A 217 -14.83 7.97 -17.10
C GLY A 217 -14.34 9.35 -16.63
N GLY A 218 -14.45 9.66 -15.34
CA GLY A 218 -14.06 10.94 -14.75
C GLY A 218 -15.12 12.03 -14.84
N LYS A 219 -16.32 11.74 -15.37
CA LYS A 219 -17.44 12.68 -15.54
C LYS A 219 -18.60 12.30 -14.65
N LEU A 220 -19.43 13.29 -14.31
CA LEU A 220 -20.73 13.07 -13.70
C LEU A 220 -21.73 12.75 -14.83
N LEU A 221 -22.33 11.55 -14.79
CA LEU A 221 -23.32 11.13 -15.78
C LEU A 221 -24.72 11.64 -15.42
N CYS A 222 -25.16 11.32 -14.21
CA CYS A 222 -26.46 11.76 -13.71
C CYS A 222 -26.41 12.02 -12.20
N THR A 223 -27.38 12.79 -11.73
CA THR A 223 -27.57 13.07 -10.30
C THR A 223 -29.05 13.32 -10.03
N GLY A 224 -29.57 12.68 -9.00
CA GLY A 224 -30.98 12.77 -8.62
C GLY A 224 -31.27 11.98 -7.37
N THR A 225 -32.55 11.82 -7.05
CA THR A 225 -32.98 10.86 -6.02
C THR A 225 -32.63 9.43 -6.45
N PRO A 226 -32.46 8.46 -5.49
CA PRO A 226 -32.17 7.08 -5.84
C PRO A 226 -33.15 6.49 -6.91
N ALA A 227 -34.42 6.80 -6.82
CA ALA A 227 -35.44 6.31 -7.77
C ALA A 227 -35.27 6.93 -9.17
N GLU A 228 -34.98 8.23 -9.28
CA GLU A 228 -34.73 8.92 -10.55
C GLU A 228 -33.48 8.35 -11.25
N VAL A 229 -32.36 8.17 -10.49
CA VAL A 229 -31.15 7.59 -11.03
C VAL A 229 -31.34 6.15 -11.49
N GLY A 230 -32.10 5.34 -10.74
CA GLY A 230 -32.47 3.97 -11.15
C GLY A 230 -33.27 3.94 -12.45
N ALA A 231 -34.25 4.84 -12.61
CA ALA A 231 -35.06 4.95 -13.83
C ALA A 231 -34.24 5.42 -15.05
N GLU A 232 -33.31 6.38 -14.83
CA GLU A 232 -32.42 6.89 -15.89
C GLU A 232 -31.44 5.82 -16.36
N LEU A 233 -30.83 5.06 -15.43
CA LEU A 233 -29.92 3.95 -15.75
C LEU A 233 -30.65 2.83 -16.54
N LYS A 234 -31.90 2.50 -16.16
CA LYS A 234 -32.72 1.56 -16.91
C LYS A 234 -32.90 2.05 -18.35
N SER A 235 -33.27 3.32 -18.54
CA SER A 235 -33.55 3.87 -19.86
C SER A 235 -32.34 3.99 -20.77
N SER A 236 -31.14 4.24 -20.18
CA SER A 236 -29.89 4.39 -20.91
C SER A 236 -29.18 3.07 -21.19
N GLY A 237 -29.60 1.94 -20.59
CA GLY A 237 -28.95 0.64 -20.74
C GLY A 237 -27.50 0.62 -20.21
N ASN A 238 -27.19 1.44 -19.19
CA ASN A 238 -25.85 1.56 -18.66
C ASN A 238 -25.48 0.34 -17.80
N ALA A 239 -24.28 -0.21 -17.97
CA ALA A 239 -23.78 -1.37 -17.23
C ALA A 239 -23.81 -1.21 -15.70
N MET A 240 -23.76 0.04 -15.19
CA MET A 240 -23.91 0.33 -13.78
C MET A 240 -25.29 -0.04 -13.20
N PHE A 241 -26.29 -0.29 -14.06
CA PHE A 241 -27.59 -0.79 -13.59
C PHE A 241 -27.46 -2.14 -12.85
N LEU A 242 -26.50 -2.97 -13.21
CA LEU A 242 -26.18 -4.23 -12.52
C LEU A 242 -25.75 -4.05 -11.06
N ALA A 243 -25.24 -2.87 -10.70
CA ALA A 243 -24.84 -2.54 -9.32
C ALA A 243 -26.02 -2.01 -8.48
N MET A 244 -27.17 -1.73 -9.10
CA MET A 244 -28.32 -1.18 -8.40
C MET A 244 -28.95 -2.21 -7.44
N PRO A 245 -29.66 -1.75 -6.38
CA PRO A 245 -30.39 -2.61 -5.46
C PRO A 245 -31.26 -3.65 -6.16
N ALA A 246 -31.35 -4.85 -5.56
CA ALA A 246 -32.11 -5.97 -6.10
C ALA A 246 -33.56 -5.58 -6.38
N ALA A 247 -34.18 -4.79 -5.48
CA ALA A 247 -35.55 -4.28 -5.67
C ALA A 247 -35.71 -3.50 -6.97
N MET A 248 -34.80 -2.59 -7.27
CA MET A 248 -34.79 -1.81 -8.51
C MET A 248 -34.58 -2.67 -9.74
N ARG A 249 -33.66 -3.63 -9.68
CA ARG A 249 -33.38 -4.54 -10.80
C ARG A 249 -34.58 -5.42 -11.13
N ILE A 250 -35.23 -5.98 -10.12
CA ILE A 250 -36.44 -6.80 -10.27
C ILE A 250 -37.58 -5.97 -10.86
N TRP A 251 -37.83 -4.80 -10.30
CA TRP A 251 -38.86 -3.87 -10.81
C TRP A 251 -38.62 -3.47 -12.28
N ALA A 252 -37.36 -3.21 -12.61
CA ALA A 252 -36.99 -2.78 -13.96
C ALA A 252 -37.14 -3.86 -15.02
N ALA A 253 -37.06 -5.14 -14.65
CA ALA A 253 -37.28 -6.26 -15.55
C ALA A 253 -38.77 -6.45 -15.91
N THR A 254 -39.69 -5.78 -15.21
CA THR A 254 -41.12 -5.84 -15.44
C THR A 254 -41.61 -4.56 -16.11
N ASP A 255 -42.77 -4.61 -16.76
CA ASP A 255 -43.44 -3.44 -17.37
C ASP A 255 -44.26 -2.63 -16.34
N SER A 256 -43.93 -2.76 -15.06
CA SER A 256 -44.65 -2.07 -13.97
C SER A 256 -44.50 -0.55 -14.07
N LYS A 257 -45.64 0.15 -13.94
CA LYS A 257 -45.73 1.61 -13.86
C LYS A 257 -45.66 2.15 -12.42
N ALA A 258 -45.51 1.25 -11.42
CA ALA A 258 -45.34 1.66 -10.02
C ALA A 258 -44.05 2.44 -9.82
N VAL A 259 -43.97 3.18 -8.70
CA VAL A 259 -42.75 3.89 -8.29
C VAL A 259 -41.64 2.87 -8.08
N CYS A 260 -40.41 3.21 -8.54
CA CYS A 260 -39.23 2.36 -8.40
C CYS A 260 -38.95 2.08 -6.91
N PRO A 261 -38.98 0.82 -6.45
CA PRO A 261 -38.69 0.47 -5.08
C PRO A 261 -37.16 0.60 -4.82
N ILE A 262 -36.79 1.17 -3.66
CA ILE A 262 -35.42 1.44 -3.32
C ILE A 262 -34.87 0.40 -2.32
N SER A 263 -35.69 0.06 -1.31
CA SER A 263 -35.30 -0.84 -0.23
C SER A 263 -35.88 -2.24 -0.41
N VAL A 264 -35.35 -3.20 0.35
CA VAL A 264 -35.92 -4.56 0.44
C VAL A 264 -37.39 -4.53 0.87
N CYS A 265 -37.76 -3.62 1.78
CA CYS A 265 -39.16 -3.45 2.24
C CYS A 265 -40.06 -2.95 1.11
N ASP A 266 -39.62 -1.94 0.36
CA ASP A 266 -40.38 -1.41 -0.77
C ASP A 266 -40.51 -2.46 -1.86
N GLY A 267 -39.44 -3.21 -2.15
CA GLY A 267 -39.44 -4.30 -3.13
C GLY A 267 -40.42 -5.41 -2.74
N ARG A 268 -40.45 -5.80 -1.44
CA ARG A 268 -41.37 -6.79 -0.91
C ARG A 268 -42.83 -6.34 -1.08
N ASN A 269 -43.16 -5.12 -0.68
CA ASN A 269 -44.51 -4.57 -0.82
C ASN A 269 -44.94 -4.50 -2.27
N TRP A 270 -44.04 -4.01 -3.14
CA TRP A 270 -44.27 -3.97 -4.58
C TRP A 270 -44.53 -5.38 -5.18
N LEU A 271 -43.70 -6.38 -4.79
CA LEU A 271 -43.86 -7.75 -5.30
C LEU A 271 -45.16 -8.40 -4.83
N LEU A 272 -45.57 -8.17 -3.56
CA LEU A 272 -46.85 -8.64 -3.03
C LEU A 272 -48.04 -8.07 -3.80
N ASP A 273 -48.00 -6.80 -4.16
CA ASP A 273 -49.06 -6.16 -4.96
C ASP A 273 -49.01 -6.62 -6.42
N TYR A 274 -47.81 -6.82 -6.99
CA TYR A 274 -47.62 -7.37 -8.32
C TYR A 274 -48.20 -8.80 -8.44
N ALA A 275 -47.93 -9.66 -7.45
CA ALA A 275 -48.39 -11.05 -7.37
C ALA A 275 -49.92 -11.16 -7.25
N LYS A 276 -50.60 -10.14 -6.69
CA LYS A 276 -52.09 -10.10 -6.66
C LYS A 276 -52.71 -9.83 -8.04
N ALA A 277 -51.94 -9.11 -8.88
CA ALA A 277 -52.43 -8.67 -10.21
C ALA A 277 -51.95 -9.57 -11.35
N HIS A 278 -50.91 -10.36 -11.15
CA HIS A 278 -50.27 -11.17 -12.17
C HIS A 278 -49.96 -12.57 -11.65
N GLU A 279 -50.14 -13.58 -12.47
CA GLU A 279 -49.73 -14.95 -12.16
C GLU A 279 -48.21 -15.09 -12.28
N LEU A 280 -47.55 -15.55 -11.19
CA LEU A 280 -46.11 -15.78 -11.17
C LEU A 280 -45.78 -17.13 -11.81
N LYS A 281 -44.72 -17.15 -12.63
CA LYS A 281 -44.22 -18.37 -13.24
C LYS A 281 -43.36 -19.15 -12.25
N SER A 282 -43.28 -20.49 -12.43
CA SER A 282 -42.36 -21.34 -11.68
C SER A 282 -40.91 -20.97 -12.00
N ILE A 283 -40.04 -21.00 -10.96
CA ILE A 283 -38.59 -20.79 -11.11
C ILE A 283 -38.04 -22.01 -11.84
N PRO A 284 -37.22 -21.85 -12.90
CA PRO A 284 -36.57 -22.95 -13.57
C PRO A 284 -35.67 -23.73 -12.60
N GLU A 285 -35.71 -25.08 -12.66
CA GLU A 285 -34.72 -25.90 -11.97
C GLU A 285 -33.36 -25.71 -12.64
N GLU A 286 -32.35 -25.34 -11.88
CA GLU A 286 -30.97 -25.30 -12.38
C GLU A 286 -30.46 -26.72 -12.56
N THR A 287 -30.24 -27.14 -13.81
CA THR A 287 -29.52 -28.38 -14.11
C THR A 287 -28.03 -28.17 -13.84
N LYS A 288 -27.61 -28.31 -12.59
CA LYS A 288 -26.17 -28.34 -12.25
C LYS A 288 -25.61 -29.72 -12.58
N ASN A 289 -24.44 -29.74 -13.22
CA ASN A 289 -23.69 -30.99 -13.38
C ASN A 289 -23.31 -31.45 -11.97
N ALA A 290 -23.64 -32.70 -11.64
CA ALA A 290 -23.21 -33.29 -10.38
C ALA A 290 -21.68 -33.20 -10.29
N PRO A 291 -21.11 -32.76 -9.17
CA PRO A 291 -19.67 -32.69 -9.00
C PRO A 291 -19.07 -34.09 -9.14
N ASP A 292 -17.83 -34.16 -9.62
CA ASP A 292 -17.07 -35.40 -9.68
C ASP A 292 -16.96 -35.98 -8.25
N THR A 293 -17.06 -37.30 -8.11
CA THR A 293 -16.97 -37.97 -6.79
C THR A 293 -15.55 -37.99 -6.23
N GLU A 294 -14.55 -37.53 -6.99
CA GLU A 294 -13.15 -37.51 -6.57
C GLU A 294 -12.89 -36.39 -5.54
N THR A 295 -12.64 -36.74 -4.28
CA THR A 295 -12.27 -35.78 -3.22
C THR A 295 -10.82 -35.36 -3.40
N VAL A 296 -10.60 -34.05 -3.58
CA VAL A 296 -9.25 -33.43 -3.75
C VAL A 296 -8.72 -32.81 -2.46
N VAL A 297 -9.60 -32.36 -1.56
CA VAL A 297 -9.23 -31.91 -0.22
C VAL A 297 -10.12 -32.63 0.79
N SER A 298 -9.52 -33.28 1.77
CA SER A 298 -10.22 -33.85 2.93
C SER A 298 -9.55 -33.38 4.21
N ALA A 299 -10.32 -32.72 5.03
CA ALA A 299 -9.93 -32.23 6.35
C ALA A 299 -10.82 -32.91 7.39
N GLN A 300 -10.23 -33.58 8.38
CA GLN A 300 -10.96 -34.30 9.43
C GLN A 300 -10.53 -33.82 10.80
N GLU A 301 -11.50 -33.32 11.56
CA GLU A 301 -11.34 -32.83 12.94
C GLU A 301 -10.10 -31.92 13.13
N LEU A 302 -9.88 -30.94 12.25
CA LEU A 302 -8.74 -30.03 12.37
C LEU A 302 -8.91 -29.07 13.58
N TRP A 303 -7.85 -29.00 14.39
CA TRP A 303 -7.75 -28.06 15.51
C TRP A 303 -6.52 -27.18 15.36
N PHE A 304 -6.67 -25.88 15.57
CA PHE A 304 -5.57 -24.92 15.43
C PHE A 304 -5.70 -23.73 16.38
N LYS A 305 -4.56 -23.32 16.94
CA LYS A 305 -4.34 -22.07 17.68
C LYS A 305 -2.98 -21.48 17.31
N TYR A 306 -2.86 -20.17 17.39
CA TYR A 306 -1.62 -19.47 17.01
C TYR A 306 -0.53 -19.60 18.06
N ASP A 307 -0.88 -19.68 19.34
CA ASP A 307 0.05 -19.93 20.46
C ASP A 307 -0.61 -20.89 21.48
N LYS A 308 0.22 -21.50 22.31
CA LYS A 308 -0.23 -22.49 23.32
C LYS A 308 -1.22 -21.89 24.32
N ASP A 309 -1.03 -20.60 24.65
CA ASP A 309 -1.82 -19.88 25.65
C ASP A 309 -3.02 -19.14 25.06
N LEU A 310 -3.19 -19.14 23.73
CA LEU A 310 -4.31 -18.52 23.04
C LEU A 310 -5.47 -19.50 22.84
N PRO A 311 -6.71 -19.00 22.74
CA PRO A 311 -7.87 -19.83 22.43
C PRO A 311 -7.76 -20.47 21.05
N ASP A 312 -8.44 -21.60 20.90
CA ASP A 312 -8.55 -22.27 19.61
C ASP A 312 -9.31 -21.41 18.59
N VAL A 313 -8.73 -21.25 17.41
CA VAL A 313 -9.30 -20.48 16.29
C VAL A 313 -10.05 -21.42 15.33
N VAL A 314 -9.57 -22.65 15.17
CA VAL A 314 -10.27 -23.73 14.42
C VAL A 314 -10.51 -24.86 15.40
N LYS A 315 -11.77 -25.35 15.46
CA LYS A 315 -12.25 -26.24 16.51
C LYS A 315 -12.94 -27.47 15.92
N GLY A 316 -12.18 -28.51 15.62
CA GLY A 316 -12.73 -29.78 15.10
C GLY A 316 -13.33 -29.64 13.69
N LEU A 317 -12.71 -28.83 12.84
CA LEU A 317 -13.19 -28.60 11.48
C LEU A 317 -13.09 -29.86 10.64
N SER A 318 -14.22 -30.26 10.04
CA SER A 318 -14.29 -31.29 9.01
C SER A 318 -14.86 -30.69 7.73
N LEU A 319 -14.18 -30.94 6.59
CA LEU A 319 -14.51 -30.40 5.29
C LEU A 319 -13.97 -31.28 4.18
N ASP A 320 -14.83 -31.62 3.22
CA ASP A 320 -14.45 -32.28 1.98
C ASP A 320 -14.74 -31.37 0.79
N LEU A 321 -13.79 -31.30 -0.16
CA LEU A 321 -13.92 -30.56 -1.41
C LEU A 321 -13.65 -31.48 -2.60
N HIS A 322 -14.58 -31.50 -3.57
CA HIS A 322 -14.53 -32.37 -4.71
C HIS A 322 -13.93 -31.69 -5.95
N LYS A 323 -13.44 -32.48 -6.86
CA LYS A 323 -12.88 -31.96 -8.11
C LYS A 323 -13.95 -31.25 -8.94
N GLY A 324 -13.60 -30.04 -9.42
CA GLY A 324 -14.54 -29.24 -10.18
C GLY A 324 -15.72 -28.71 -9.35
N GLU A 325 -15.62 -28.71 -8.02
CA GLU A 325 -16.61 -28.15 -7.12
C GLU A 325 -16.24 -26.71 -6.73
N PHE A 326 -17.25 -25.84 -6.61
CA PHE A 326 -17.11 -24.51 -6.04
C PHE A 326 -17.86 -24.44 -4.68
N LEU A 327 -17.10 -24.50 -3.60
CA LEU A 327 -17.58 -24.37 -2.23
C LEU A 327 -17.36 -22.94 -1.72
N ALA A 328 -18.44 -22.28 -1.28
CA ALA A 328 -18.39 -20.96 -0.64
C ALA A 328 -18.47 -21.09 0.90
N LEU A 329 -17.48 -20.51 1.61
CA LEU A 329 -17.42 -20.50 3.06
C LEU A 329 -17.84 -19.14 3.57
N LEU A 330 -19.02 -19.04 4.18
CA LEU A 330 -19.66 -17.82 4.66
C LEU A 330 -19.57 -17.72 6.19
N GLY A 331 -19.68 -16.52 6.77
CA GLY A 331 -19.69 -16.32 8.23
C GLY A 331 -19.12 -14.96 8.65
N GLY A 332 -19.27 -14.60 9.93
CA GLY A 332 -18.81 -13.31 10.48
C GLY A 332 -17.30 -13.16 10.49
N ASN A 333 -16.83 -11.91 10.70
CA ASN A 333 -15.42 -11.63 10.84
C ASN A 333 -14.84 -12.25 12.13
N GLY A 334 -13.57 -12.71 12.07
CA GLY A 334 -12.88 -13.28 13.23
C GLY A 334 -13.26 -14.73 13.59
N THR A 335 -14.14 -15.39 12.83
CA THR A 335 -14.57 -16.77 13.11
C THR A 335 -13.51 -17.83 12.78
N GLY A 336 -12.44 -17.50 12.04
CA GLY A 336 -11.36 -18.45 11.70
C GLY A 336 -11.25 -18.83 10.19
N LYS A 337 -12.07 -18.27 9.30
CA LYS A 337 -12.11 -18.60 7.85
C LYS A 337 -10.76 -18.47 7.15
N THR A 338 -10.11 -17.30 7.26
CA THR A 338 -8.76 -17.07 6.68
C THR A 338 -7.71 -18.04 7.27
N THR A 339 -7.85 -18.38 8.57
CA THR A 339 -6.97 -19.36 9.23
C THR A 339 -7.18 -20.75 8.64
N THR A 340 -8.42 -21.12 8.36
CA THR A 340 -8.76 -22.37 7.68
C THR A 340 -8.12 -22.43 6.28
N LEU A 341 -8.22 -21.36 5.48
CA LEU A 341 -7.52 -21.32 4.18
C LEU A 341 -6.00 -21.47 4.32
N LYS A 342 -5.38 -20.88 5.35
CA LYS A 342 -3.94 -21.03 5.60
C LYS A 342 -3.56 -22.46 6.01
N LEU A 343 -4.42 -23.16 6.72
CA LEU A 343 -4.23 -24.59 7.04
C LEU A 343 -4.32 -25.44 5.77
N LEU A 344 -5.34 -25.24 4.94
CA LEU A 344 -5.51 -25.92 3.67
C LEU A 344 -4.39 -25.59 2.67
N ALA A 345 -3.87 -24.38 2.68
CA ALA A 345 -2.69 -24.00 1.89
C ALA A 345 -1.37 -24.54 2.47
N ARG A 346 -1.39 -25.28 3.59
CA ARG A 346 -0.22 -25.77 4.31
C ARG A 346 0.75 -24.68 4.76
N LEU A 347 0.26 -23.42 4.89
CA LEU A 347 1.02 -22.30 5.45
C LEU A 347 1.06 -22.36 6.98
N GLN A 348 0.10 -23.06 7.60
CA GLN A 348 0.04 -23.38 9.02
C GLN A 348 -0.19 -24.89 9.20
N ARG A 349 0.15 -25.43 10.37
CA ARG A 349 -0.04 -26.85 10.67
C ARG A 349 -1.04 -27.01 11.83
N PRO A 350 -2.09 -27.81 11.67
CA PRO A 350 -2.97 -28.13 12.77
C PRO A 350 -2.20 -28.92 13.85
N TYR A 351 -2.55 -28.73 15.11
CA TYR A 351 -1.96 -29.50 16.20
C TYR A 351 -2.71 -30.82 16.44
N ARG A 352 -3.94 -30.96 15.91
CA ARG A 352 -4.77 -32.16 15.96
C ARG A 352 -5.61 -32.23 14.68
N GLY A 353 -5.96 -33.46 14.25
CA GLY A 353 -6.73 -33.77 13.06
C GLY A 353 -5.85 -34.15 11.87
N GLU A 354 -6.47 -34.55 10.78
CA GLU A 354 -5.79 -35.01 9.56
C GLU A 354 -6.21 -34.17 8.35
N LEU A 355 -5.22 -33.82 7.49
CA LEU A 355 -5.43 -33.03 6.28
C LEU A 355 -4.78 -33.74 5.09
N THR A 356 -5.60 -34.19 4.17
CA THR A 356 -5.18 -34.80 2.90
C THR A 356 -5.53 -33.86 1.75
N ILE A 357 -4.55 -33.61 0.87
CA ILE A 357 -4.73 -32.76 -0.32
C ILE A 357 -4.06 -33.43 -1.50
N THR A 358 -4.82 -33.63 -2.57
CA THR A 358 -4.37 -34.22 -3.84
C THR A 358 -4.17 -33.08 -4.85
N GLY A 359 -2.96 -32.99 -5.42
CA GLY A 359 -2.62 -31.96 -6.41
C GLY A 359 -2.00 -30.68 -5.86
N SER A 360 -1.87 -29.70 -6.73
CA SER A 360 -1.27 -28.39 -6.46
C SER A 360 -2.30 -27.38 -5.92
N VAL A 361 -1.89 -26.57 -4.93
CA VAL A 361 -2.76 -25.58 -4.31
C VAL A 361 -2.29 -24.17 -4.67
N GLY A 362 -3.21 -23.34 -5.15
CA GLY A 362 -3.03 -21.89 -5.33
C GLY A 362 -3.89 -21.13 -4.33
N MET A 363 -3.30 -20.15 -3.62
CA MET A 363 -4.06 -19.32 -2.68
C MET A 363 -3.98 -17.85 -3.07
N LEU A 364 -5.14 -17.21 -3.22
CA LEU A 364 -5.28 -15.76 -3.33
C LEU A 364 -5.56 -15.18 -1.95
N PRO A 365 -4.61 -14.46 -1.34
CA PRO A 365 -4.81 -13.86 -0.02
C PRO A 365 -5.70 -12.62 -0.09
N GLN A 366 -6.33 -12.26 1.04
CA GLN A 366 -7.17 -11.08 1.18
C GLN A 366 -6.46 -9.78 0.77
N ASN A 367 -5.15 -9.65 1.05
CA ASN A 367 -4.33 -8.54 0.57
C ASN A 367 -3.51 -8.98 -0.66
N PRO A 368 -3.90 -8.63 -1.89
CA PRO A 368 -3.21 -9.01 -3.12
C PRO A 368 -1.79 -8.44 -3.22
N GLN A 369 -1.49 -7.33 -2.51
CA GLN A 369 -0.17 -6.70 -2.53
C GLN A 369 0.93 -7.62 -2.01
N ALA A 370 0.60 -8.56 -1.14
CA ALA A 370 1.55 -9.55 -0.60
C ALA A 370 2.16 -10.46 -1.69
N LEU A 371 1.51 -10.58 -2.84
CA LEU A 371 1.97 -11.41 -3.96
C LEU A 371 2.91 -10.67 -4.92
N PHE A 372 2.95 -9.33 -4.88
CA PHE A 372 3.71 -8.54 -5.85
C PHE A 372 5.13 -8.26 -5.38
N VAL A 373 6.10 -8.64 -6.22
CA VAL A 373 7.54 -8.54 -5.92
C VAL A 373 8.26 -7.65 -6.93
N LYS A 374 7.71 -7.48 -8.14
CA LYS A 374 8.34 -6.73 -9.24
C LYS A 374 7.76 -5.33 -9.40
N SER A 375 8.46 -4.54 -10.19
CA SER A 375 8.13 -3.14 -10.48
C SER A 375 7.09 -2.96 -11.58
N SER A 376 6.69 -4.01 -12.31
CA SER A 376 5.57 -3.98 -13.26
C SER A 376 4.78 -5.28 -13.21
N VAL A 377 3.48 -5.19 -13.55
CA VAL A 377 2.60 -6.36 -13.65
C VAL A 377 3.17 -7.40 -14.60
N ARG A 378 3.64 -6.97 -15.78
CA ARG A 378 4.29 -7.85 -16.76
C ARG A 378 5.48 -8.62 -16.18
N ALA A 379 6.36 -7.92 -15.45
CA ALA A 379 7.54 -8.53 -14.84
C ALA A 379 7.16 -9.53 -13.74
N ASP A 380 6.12 -9.21 -12.97
CA ASP A 380 5.60 -10.07 -11.90
C ASP A 380 4.99 -11.38 -12.46
N LEU A 381 4.20 -11.28 -13.52
CA LEU A 381 3.62 -12.45 -14.20
C LEU A 381 4.71 -13.31 -14.87
N LEU A 382 5.71 -12.69 -15.48
CA LEU A 382 6.82 -13.39 -16.14
C LEU A 382 7.75 -14.12 -15.16
N GLU A 383 7.83 -13.70 -13.90
CA GLU A 383 8.70 -14.32 -12.89
C GLU A 383 8.31 -15.74 -12.56
N ILE A 384 7.01 -16.01 -12.47
CA ILE A 384 6.45 -17.31 -12.06
C ILE A 384 6.60 -18.35 -13.17
N LEU A 385 6.52 -17.91 -14.42
CA LEU A 385 6.54 -18.84 -15.54
C LEU A 385 7.93 -19.43 -15.76
N PRO A 386 8.08 -20.77 -15.76
CA PRO A 386 9.31 -21.43 -16.19
C PRO A 386 9.62 -21.04 -17.66
N LYS A 387 10.88 -21.14 -18.05
CA LYS A 387 11.30 -20.90 -19.43
C LYS A 387 10.89 -22.11 -20.29
N SER A 388 9.69 -22.07 -20.83
CA SER A 388 9.18 -23.06 -21.78
C SER A 388 8.75 -22.34 -23.08
N GLU A 389 8.69 -23.07 -24.19
CA GLU A 389 8.23 -22.54 -25.48
C GLU A 389 6.79 -22.03 -25.45
N ARG A 390 5.95 -22.57 -24.56
CA ARG A 390 4.55 -22.13 -24.37
C ARG A 390 4.36 -20.98 -23.39
N LYS A 391 5.45 -20.36 -22.95
CA LYS A 391 5.40 -19.25 -21.97
C LYS A 391 4.58 -18.06 -22.46
N SER A 392 4.74 -17.67 -23.74
CA SER A 392 4.06 -16.53 -24.34
C SER A 392 2.57 -16.78 -24.51
N GLU A 393 2.19 -17.99 -24.90
CA GLU A 393 0.80 -18.39 -25.10
C GLU A 393 0.02 -18.40 -23.76
N ARG A 394 0.59 -19.01 -22.74
CA ARG A 394 0.01 -19.07 -21.40
C ARG A 394 -0.15 -17.68 -20.76
N LEU A 395 0.85 -16.85 -20.94
CA LEU A 395 0.80 -15.46 -20.47
C LEU A 395 -0.29 -14.69 -21.21
N ALA A 396 -0.39 -14.82 -22.54
CA ALA A 396 -1.41 -14.12 -23.34
C ALA A 396 -2.83 -14.55 -22.94
N GLN A 397 -3.04 -15.87 -22.73
CA GLN A 397 -4.32 -16.40 -22.29
C GLN A 397 -4.76 -15.83 -20.95
N VAL A 398 -3.88 -15.80 -19.94
CA VAL A 398 -4.20 -15.29 -18.60
C VAL A 398 -4.37 -13.76 -18.61
N ILE A 399 -3.59 -13.05 -19.42
CA ILE A 399 -3.75 -11.58 -19.61
C ILE A 399 -5.14 -11.27 -20.19
N SER A 400 -5.56 -12.00 -21.21
CA SER A 400 -6.89 -11.85 -21.83
C SER A 400 -7.99 -12.18 -20.82
N LEU A 401 -7.87 -13.32 -20.13
CA LEU A 401 -8.85 -13.82 -19.15
C LEU A 401 -9.09 -12.79 -18.03
N CYS A 402 -8.01 -12.20 -17.48
CA CYS A 402 -8.09 -11.23 -16.38
C CYS A 402 -8.19 -9.77 -16.85
N LYS A 403 -8.33 -9.51 -18.17
CA LYS A 403 -8.41 -8.15 -18.75
C LYS A 403 -7.27 -7.24 -18.27
N LEU A 404 -6.00 -7.67 -18.42
CA LEU A 404 -4.83 -6.96 -17.90
C LEU A 404 -4.01 -6.22 -18.96
N ALA A 405 -4.44 -6.22 -20.24
CA ALA A 405 -3.65 -5.70 -21.36
C ALA A 405 -3.12 -4.27 -21.13
N ASP A 406 -3.97 -3.36 -20.67
CA ASP A 406 -3.65 -1.94 -20.44
C ASP A 406 -2.88 -1.69 -19.14
N LEU A 407 -2.72 -2.72 -18.29
CA LEU A 407 -2.15 -2.61 -16.95
C LEU A 407 -0.74 -3.20 -16.85
N LEU A 408 -0.26 -3.88 -17.89
CA LEU A 408 0.96 -4.69 -17.87
C LEU A 408 2.21 -3.91 -17.50
N ASP A 409 2.32 -2.68 -17.96
CA ASP A 409 3.50 -1.84 -17.78
C ASP A 409 3.41 -0.94 -16.52
N ARG A 410 2.25 -0.95 -15.82
CA ARG A 410 2.05 -0.23 -14.57
C ARG A 410 2.70 -0.96 -13.38
N HIS A 411 3.06 -0.19 -12.36
CA HIS A 411 3.51 -0.78 -11.10
C HIS A 411 2.31 -1.37 -10.33
N PRO A 412 2.40 -2.61 -9.78
CA PRO A 412 1.27 -3.26 -9.11
C PRO A 412 0.64 -2.44 -7.97
N TYR A 413 1.44 -1.66 -7.24
CA TYR A 413 0.93 -0.82 -6.14
C TYR A 413 0.28 0.51 -6.60
N ASP A 414 0.34 0.84 -7.88
CA ASP A 414 -0.33 2.02 -8.45
C ASP A 414 -1.68 1.64 -9.11
N LEU A 415 -2.03 0.36 -9.07
CA LEU A 415 -3.31 -0.16 -9.50
C LEU A 415 -4.40 0.10 -8.44
N SER A 416 -5.64 0.23 -8.89
CA SER A 416 -6.81 0.21 -8.01
C SER A 416 -6.95 -1.15 -7.31
N GLY A 417 -7.75 -1.24 -6.23
CA GLY A 417 -7.94 -2.48 -5.49
C GLY A 417 -8.43 -3.64 -6.38
N GLY A 418 -9.40 -3.38 -7.23
CA GLY A 418 -9.92 -4.38 -8.19
C GLY A 418 -8.89 -4.78 -9.25
N GLU A 419 -8.09 -3.83 -9.78
CA GLU A 419 -7.01 -4.13 -10.73
C GLU A 419 -5.90 -4.97 -10.06
N GLN A 420 -5.57 -4.69 -8.79
CA GLN A 420 -4.63 -5.51 -8.01
C GLN A 420 -5.15 -6.93 -7.82
N GLN A 421 -6.43 -7.09 -7.52
CA GLN A 421 -7.06 -8.40 -7.35
C GLN A 421 -6.98 -9.22 -8.65
N ARG A 422 -7.28 -8.60 -9.81
CA ARG A 422 -7.15 -9.21 -11.14
C ARG A 422 -5.72 -9.66 -11.44
N ALA A 423 -4.74 -8.79 -11.17
CA ALA A 423 -3.34 -9.09 -11.40
C ALA A 423 -2.83 -10.22 -10.48
N ALA A 424 -3.28 -10.26 -9.22
CA ALA A 424 -2.96 -11.30 -8.26
C ALA A 424 -3.58 -12.64 -8.66
N LEU A 425 -4.86 -12.65 -9.09
CA LEU A 425 -5.51 -13.84 -9.61
C LEU A 425 -4.76 -14.39 -10.83
N ALA A 426 -4.43 -13.53 -11.80
CA ALA A 426 -3.65 -13.92 -12.97
C ALA A 426 -2.32 -14.58 -12.58
N LYS A 427 -1.64 -14.03 -11.58
CA LYS A 427 -0.39 -14.59 -11.07
C LYS A 427 -0.55 -16.01 -10.53
N ILE A 428 -1.65 -16.29 -9.83
CA ILE A 428 -1.93 -17.63 -9.28
C ILE A 428 -2.35 -18.60 -10.39
N LEU A 429 -3.18 -18.16 -11.34
CA LEU A 429 -3.62 -18.99 -12.47
C LEU A 429 -2.44 -19.44 -13.36
N LEU A 430 -1.36 -18.66 -13.42
CA LEU A 430 -0.13 -19.08 -14.08
C LEU A 430 0.54 -20.29 -13.41
N LEU A 431 0.26 -20.61 -12.15
CA LEU A 431 0.72 -21.83 -11.46
C LEU A 431 -0.07 -23.07 -11.86
N ASN A 432 -1.22 -22.91 -12.53
CA ASN A 432 -2.13 -23.98 -12.94
C ASN A 432 -2.57 -24.89 -11.77
N PRO A 433 -3.15 -24.31 -10.68
CA PRO A 433 -3.50 -25.08 -9.49
C PRO A 433 -4.62 -26.09 -9.75
N ASP A 434 -4.59 -27.22 -9.03
CA ASP A 434 -5.68 -28.20 -8.97
C ASP A 434 -6.77 -27.76 -7.98
N VAL A 435 -6.34 -27.07 -6.90
CA VAL A 435 -7.18 -26.50 -5.88
C VAL A 435 -6.90 -24.99 -5.79
N LEU A 436 -7.95 -24.17 -5.90
CA LEU A 436 -7.90 -22.72 -5.82
C LEU A 436 -8.56 -22.24 -4.54
N LEU A 437 -7.78 -21.68 -3.63
CA LEU A 437 -8.25 -21.10 -2.38
C LEU A 437 -8.33 -19.58 -2.52
N LEU A 438 -9.49 -19.00 -2.27
CA LEU A 438 -9.76 -17.57 -2.48
C LEU A 438 -10.21 -16.93 -1.17
N ASP A 439 -9.48 -15.92 -0.69
CA ASP A 439 -9.79 -15.16 0.52
C ASP A 439 -10.33 -13.77 0.16
N GLU A 440 -11.65 -13.57 0.25
CA GLU A 440 -12.37 -12.33 -0.07
C GLU A 440 -12.06 -11.76 -1.48
N PRO A 441 -12.12 -12.57 -2.55
CA PRO A 441 -11.65 -12.16 -3.87
C PRO A 441 -12.55 -11.11 -4.55
N THR A 442 -13.82 -10.98 -4.14
CA THR A 442 -14.78 -10.02 -4.71
C THR A 442 -14.66 -8.61 -4.14
N LYS A 443 -13.80 -8.43 -3.13
CA LYS A 443 -13.58 -7.16 -2.46
C LYS A 443 -12.99 -6.12 -3.43
N GLY A 444 -13.64 -4.95 -3.53
CA GLY A 444 -13.21 -3.85 -4.41
C GLY A 444 -13.42 -4.11 -5.90
N LEU A 445 -14.13 -5.20 -6.29
CA LEU A 445 -14.58 -5.42 -7.65
C LEU A 445 -15.92 -4.69 -7.89
N ASP A 446 -16.06 -4.04 -9.04
CA ASP A 446 -17.33 -3.51 -9.49
C ASP A 446 -18.27 -4.62 -9.99
N ALA A 447 -19.56 -4.29 -10.17
CA ALA A 447 -20.59 -5.27 -10.52
C ALA A 447 -20.33 -5.93 -11.88
N GLU A 448 -19.82 -5.18 -12.88
CA GLU A 448 -19.49 -5.71 -14.19
C GLU A 448 -18.36 -6.74 -14.08
N PHE A 449 -17.29 -6.41 -13.37
CA PHE A 449 -16.18 -7.33 -13.22
C PHE A 449 -16.52 -8.53 -12.32
N LYS A 450 -17.43 -8.39 -11.33
CA LYS A 450 -17.91 -9.53 -10.55
C LYS A 450 -18.58 -10.58 -11.46
N GLN A 451 -19.34 -10.19 -12.48
CA GLN A 451 -19.88 -11.13 -13.44
C GLN A 451 -18.77 -11.83 -14.24
N VAL A 452 -17.81 -11.06 -14.78
CA VAL A 452 -16.65 -11.64 -15.48
C VAL A 452 -15.87 -12.58 -14.58
N PHE A 453 -15.68 -12.22 -13.31
CA PHE A 453 -14.99 -13.04 -12.32
C PHE A 453 -15.75 -14.36 -12.05
N GLY A 454 -17.08 -14.29 -11.93
CA GLY A 454 -17.92 -15.49 -11.81
C GLY A 454 -17.77 -16.43 -13.01
N GLN A 455 -17.73 -15.88 -14.22
CA GLN A 455 -17.51 -16.66 -15.44
C GLN A 455 -16.09 -17.28 -15.49
N ILE A 456 -15.08 -16.57 -15.01
CA ILE A 456 -13.71 -17.10 -14.85
C ILE A 456 -13.75 -18.33 -13.92
N LEU A 457 -14.39 -18.20 -12.74
CA LEU A 457 -14.49 -19.33 -11.78
C LEU A 457 -15.26 -20.50 -12.37
N ARG A 458 -16.38 -20.26 -13.09
CA ARG A 458 -17.11 -21.33 -13.79
C ARG A 458 -16.27 -22.02 -14.86
N THR A 459 -15.48 -21.27 -15.60
CA THR A 459 -14.56 -21.83 -16.60
C THR A 459 -13.48 -22.70 -15.97
N LEU A 460 -12.89 -22.24 -14.84
CA LEU A 460 -11.91 -23.02 -14.07
C LEU A 460 -12.52 -24.30 -13.50
N GLN A 461 -13.72 -24.20 -12.96
CA GLN A 461 -14.52 -25.33 -12.46
C GLN A 461 -14.76 -26.37 -13.56
N ALA A 462 -15.25 -25.93 -14.72
CA ALA A 462 -15.47 -26.80 -15.89
C ALA A 462 -14.18 -27.48 -16.37
N SER A 463 -13.01 -26.87 -16.12
CA SER A 463 -11.69 -27.48 -16.38
C SER A 463 -11.20 -28.43 -15.26
N GLY A 464 -12.02 -28.71 -14.24
CA GLY A 464 -11.76 -29.64 -13.15
C GLY A 464 -10.98 -29.01 -11.97
N VAL A 465 -10.87 -27.69 -11.86
CA VAL A 465 -10.28 -27.01 -10.71
C VAL A 465 -11.29 -26.98 -9.56
N ALA A 466 -10.90 -27.45 -8.39
CA ALA A 466 -11.70 -27.33 -7.17
C ALA A 466 -11.49 -25.95 -6.54
N ILE A 467 -12.58 -25.27 -6.17
CA ILE A 467 -12.56 -23.88 -5.69
C ILE A 467 -13.14 -23.82 -4.28
N LEU A 468 -12.37 -23.29 -3.33
CA LEU A 468 -12.88 -22.92 -2.01
C LEU A 468 -12.73 -21.40 -1.84
N MET A 469 -13.85 -20.72 -1.70
CA MET A 469 -13.89 -19.26 -1.58
C MET A 469 -14.45 -18.84 -0.22
N VAL A 470 -13.68 -18.08 0.52
CA VAL A 470 -14.19 -17.32 1.67
C VAL A 470 -14.71 -15.98 1.16
N SER A 471 -15.95 -15.63 1.47
CA SER A 471 -16.54 -14.37 1.03
C SER A 471 -17.62 -13.84 1.97
N HIS A 472 -17.79 -12.51 1.95
CA HIS A 472 -18.94 -11.81 2.53
C HIS A 472 -19.96 -11.38 1.45
N ASP A 473 -19.70 -11.68 0.19
CA ASP A 473 -20.56 -11.36 -0.93
C ASP A 473 -21.59 -12.48 -1.13
N ILE A 474 -22.69 -12.37 -0.37
CA ILE A 474 -23.76 -13.37 -0.34
C ILE A 474 -24.40 -13.52 -1.74
N GLU A 475 -24.64 -12.42 -2.43
CA GLU A 475 -25.27 -12.41 -3.77
C GLU A 475 -24.38 -13.17 -4.79
N PHE A 476 -23.07 -12.95 -4.74
CA PHE A 476 -22.13 -13.65 -5.60
C PHE A 476 -22.09 -15.15 -5.31
N CYS A 477 -22.06 -15.53 -4.02
CA CYS A 477 -22.05 -16.95 -3.63
C CYS A 477 -23.35 -17.64 -4.00
N ALA A 478 -24.50 -16.98 -3.83
CA ALA A 478 -25.80 -17.54 -4.21
C ALA A 478 -25.89 -17.86 -5.72
N LYS A 479 -25.25 -17.02 -6.55
CA LYS A 479 -25.29 -17.15 -8.00
C LYS A 479 -24.29 -18.17 -8.57
N TYR A 480 -23.09 -18.25 -8.00
CA TYR A 480 -21.97 -18.98 -8.64
C TYR A 480 -21.50 -20.22 -7.88
N ALA A 481 -21.75 -20.37 -6.58
CA ALA A 481 -21.32 -21.53 -5.83
C ALA A 481 -22.22 -22.76 -6.09
N ASP A 482 -21.66 -23.97 -5.93
CA ASP A 482 -22.42 -25.22 -5.96
C ASP A 482 -22.87 -25.60 -4.56
N ARG A 483 -22.05 -25.30 -3.55
CA ARG A 483 -22.35 -25.56 -2.14
C ARG A 483 -21.92 -24.37 -1.30
N CYS A 484 -22.75 -24.01 -0.31
CA CYS A 484 -22.46 -22.97 0.66
C CYS A 484 -22.36 -23.58 2.05
N ALA A 485 -21.39 -23.13 2.84
CA ALA A 485 -21.19 -23.56 4.22
C ALA A 485 -21.15 -22.35 5.16
N LEU A 486 -21.83 -22.41 6.30
CA LEU A 486 -21.81 -21.40 7.34
C LEU A 486 -20.72 -21.72 8.36
N PHE A 487 -19.74 -20.85 8.47
CA PHE A 487 -18.65 -20.96 9.41
C PHE A 487 -18.91 -20.13 10.67
N PHE A 488 -18.95 -20.76 11.81
CA PHE A 488 -19.20 -20.13 13.10
C PHE A 488 -18.33 -20.74 14.19
N ASP A 489 -17.73 -19.92 15.04
CA ASP A 489 -16.90 -20.31 16.19
C ASP A 489 -15.85 -21.40 15.88
N GLY A 490 -15.17 -21.28 14.72
CA GLY A 490 -14.06 -22.18 14.37
C GLY A 490 -14.46 -23.46 13.65
N ASN A 491 -15.74 -23.66 13.32
CA ASN A 491 -16.24 -24.86 12.64
C ASN A 491 -17.35 -24.54 11.63
N ILE A 492 -17.66 -25.49 10.76
CA ILE A 492 -18.82 -25.45 9.85
C ILE A 492 -20.06 -25.94 10.63
N VAL A 493 -21.10 -25.12 10.66
CA VAL A 493 -22.36 -25.43 11.37
C VAL A 493 -23.37 -26.07 10.45
N THR A 494 -23.44 -25.62 9.20
CA THR A 494 -24.36 -26.13 8.19
C THR A 494 -23.78 -25.96 6.82
N GLU A 495 -24.07 -26.88 5.92
CA GLU A 495 -23.74 -26.82 4.51
C GLU A 495 -24.90 -27.35 3.68
N ALA A 496 -25.16 -26.69 2.56
CA ALA A 496 -26.21 -27.05 1.61
C ALA A 496 -25.97 -26.41 0.24
N GLU A 497 -26.75 -26.82 -0.76
CA GLU A 497 -26.85 -26.11 -2.03
C GLU A 497 -27.38 -24.69 -1.82
N PRO A 498 -26.97 -23.70 -2.67
CA PRO A 498 -27.31 -22.28 -2.46
C PRO A 498 -28.80 -22.01 -2.25
N ARG A 499 -29.70 -22.62 -3.05
CA ARG A 499 -31.15 -22.43 -2.88
C ARG A 499 -31.62 -22.86 -1.49
N THR A 500 -31.27 -24.06 -1.08
CA THR A 500 -31.64 -24.59 0.25
C THR A 500 -30.97 -23.79 1.37
N PHE A 501 -29.69 -23.43 1.19
CA PHE A 501 -28.94 -22.67 2.19
C PHE A 501 -29.55 -21.29 2.43
N PHE A 502 -29.77 -20.50 1.39
CA PHE A 502 -30.23 -19.12 1.51
C PHE A 502 -31.73 -19.01 1.80
N SER A 503 -32.57 -19.91 1.30
CA SER A 503 -34.01 -19.92 1.63
C SER A 503 -34.26 -20.33 3.08
N GLY A 504 -33.42 -21.20 3.65
CA GLY A 504 -33.51 -21.65 5.06
C GLY A 504 -33.02 -20.64 6.09
N ASN A 505 -32.28 -19.59 5.68
CA ASN A 505 -31.73 -18.58 6.57
C ASN A 505 -32.51 -17.27 6.56
N SER A 506 -32.62 -16.61 7.74
CA SER A 506 -33.34 -15.33 7.85
C SER A 506 -32.46 -14.10 7.65
N PHE A 507 -31.21 -14.15 8.12
CA PHE A 507 -30.27 -13.03 8.09
C PHE A 507 -29.13 -13.24 7.09
N TYR A 508 -28.54 -14.45 7.06
CA TYR A 508 -27.55 -14.83 6.05
C TYR A 508 -28.24 -15.31 4.78
N THR A 509 -28.98 -14.39 4.12
CA THR A 509 -29.69 -14.62 2.87
C THR A 509 -29.59 -13.41 1.96
N THR A 510 -29.88 -13.60 0.67
CA THR A 510 -29.83 -12.57 -0.36
C THR A 510 -30.93 -11.52 -0.22
N ALA A 511 -30.73 -10.34 -0.79
CA ALA A 511 -31.78 -9.32 -0.87
C ALA A 511 -32.99 -9.81 -1.66
N ALA A 512 -32.75 -10.54 -2.76
CA ALA A 512 -33.81 -11.13 -3.57
C ALA A 512 -34.69 -12.10 -2.77
N ASN A 513 -34.10 -12.98 -1.97
CA ASN A 513 -34.87 -13.87 -1.09
C ASN A 513 -35.65 -13.09 -0.04
N ARG A 514 -35.06 -12.06 0.60
CA ARG A 514 -35.79 -11.21 1.57
C ARG A 514 -36.98 -10.47 0.96
N ILE A 515 -36.89 -10.10 -0.34
CA ILE A 515 -37.98 -9.48 -1.10
C ILE A 515 -39.04 -10.51 -1.41
N ALA A 516 -38.67 -11.72 -1.83
CA ALA A 516 -39.56 -12.66 -2.50
C ALA A 516 -40.12 -13.77 -1.59
N ARG A 517 -39.55 -13.99 -0.37
CA ARG A 517 -39.82 -15.16 0.48
C ARG A 517 -41.29 -15.47 0.78
N ASP A 518 -42.19 -14.46 0.78
CA ASP A 518 -43.60 -14.66 1.08
C ASP A 518 -44.37 -15.21 -0.12
N VAL A 519 -43.87 -15.07 -1.32
CA VAL A 519 -44.52 -15.43 -2.58
C VAL A 519 -43.75 -16.50 -3.35
N LEU A 520 -42.38 -16.41 -3.29
CA LEU A 520 -41.43 -17.29 -3.96
C LEU A 520 -40.30 -17.67 -2.99
N PRO A 521 -40.56 -18.56 -2.02
CA PRO A 521 -39.59 -18.87 -0.96
C PRO A 521 -38.25 -19.45 -1.49
N GLU A 522 -38.26 -20.10 -2.64
CA GLU A 522 -37.09 -20.72 -3.25
C GLU A 522 -36.26 -19.74 -4.11
N ALA A 523 -36.78 -18.52 -4.37
CA ALA A 523 -35.99 -17.52 -5.12
C ALA A 523 -34.83 -16.99 -4.28
N VAL A 524 -33.62 -17.10 -4.80
CA VAL A 524 -32.41 -16.65 -4.10
C VAL A 524 -31.61 -15.61 -4.90
N THR A 525 -31.85 -15.50 -6.20
CA THR A 525 -31.21 -14.48 -7.05
C THR A 525 -32.24 -13.48 -7.57
N PRO A 526 -31.85 -12.24 -7.89
CA PRO A 526 -32.73 -11.29 -8.56
C PRO A 526 -33.31 -11.86 -9.88
N GLU A 527 -32.48 -12.61 -10.61
CA GLU A 527 -32.83 -13.27 -11.85
C GLU A 527 -33.99 -14.30 -11.66
N ASP A 528 -34.01 -15.05 -10.55
CA ASP A 528 -35.12 -15.97 -10.22
C ASP A 528 -36.47 -15.22 -10.15
N VAL A 529 -36.46 -14.05 -9.44
CA VAL A 529 -37.66 -13.24 -9.26
C VAL A 529 -38.07 -12.58 -10.58
N MET A 530 -37.12 -12.11 -11.39
CA MET A 530 -37.37 -11.51 -12.70
C MET A 530 -38.05 -12.51 -13.62
N VAL A 531 -37.55 -13.75 -13.71
CA VAL A 531 -38.15 -14.82 -14.52
C VAL A 531 -39.53 -15.18 -14.02
N ALA A 532 -39.74 -15.28 -12.71
CA ALA A 532 -41.01 -15.56 -12.11
C ALA A 532 -42.07 -14.46 -12.42
N CYS A 533 -41.65 -13.19 -12.46
CA CYS A 533 -42.46 -12.05 -12.84
C CYS A 533 -42.69 -11.96 -14.38
N GLY A 534 -42.09 -12.84 -15.18
CA GLY A 534 -42.20 -12.82 -16.66
C GLY A 534 -41.29 -11.78 -17.31
N GLY A 535 -40.34 -11.21 -16.57
CA GLY A 535 -39.36 -10.26 -17.07
C GLY A 535 -38.25 -10.91 -17.88
N ALA A 536 -37.54 -10.09 -18.66
CA ALA A 536 -36.38 -10.53 -19.42
C ALA A 536 -35.12 -10.45 -18.52
N VAL A 537 -34.32 -11.50 -18.55
CA VAL A 537 -32.99 -11.54 -17.91
C VAL A 537 -31.95 -11.29 -18.98
N GLU A 538 -31.00 -10.38 -18.73
CA GLU A 538 -29.90 -10.17 -19.65
C GLU A 538 -29.01 -11.44 -19.69
N PRO A 539 -28.60 -11.88 -20.89
CA PRO A 539 -27.74 -13.05 -21.02
C PRO A 539 -26.39 -12.78 -20.36
N GLU A 540 -25.90 -13.74 -19.60
CA GLU A 540 -24.55 -13.66 -19.03
C GLU A 540 -23.48 -13.58 -20.13
N PRO A 541 -22.36 -12.89 -19.89
CA PRO A 541 -21.23 -12.88 -20.81
C PRO A 541 -20.81 -14.32 -21.16
N PRO A 542 -20.39 -14.60 -22.40
CA PRO A 542 -19.93 -15.93 -22.76
C PRO A 542 -18.74 -16.36 -21.89
N LEU A 543 -18.65 -17.65 -21.59
CA LEU A 543 -17.52 -18.23 -20.86
C LEU A 543 -16.22 -17.89 -21.59
N PRO A 544 -15.22 -17.33 -20.91
CA PRO A 544 -13.94 -17.05 -21.53
C PRO A 544 -13.23 -18.38 -21.88
N GLU A 545 -12.57 -18.42 -23.04
CA GLU A 545 -11.77 -19.59 -23.41
C GLU A 545 -10.56 -19.76 -22.48
N TYR A 546 -10.48 -20.88 -21.81
CA TYR A 546 -9.36 -21.27 -20.96
C TYR A 546 -9.02 -22.75 -21.18
N GLN A 547 -7.80 -23.01 -21.57
CA GLN A 547 -7.30 -24.36 -21.66
C GLN A 547 -6.23 -24.58 -20.60
N ARG A 548 -6.43 -25.62 -19.79
CA ARG A 548 -5.47 -26.02 -18.79
C ARG A 548 -4.24 -26.60 -19.48
N ILE A 549 -3.15 -25.82 -19.51
CA ILE A 549 -1.89 -26.26 -20.13
C ILE A 549 -1.14 -27.10 -19.10
N PRO A 550 -0.89 -28.42 -19.39
CA PRO A 550 -0.19 -29.30 -18.44
C PRO A 550 1.18 -28.75 -18.06
N PRO A 551 1.64 -28.94 -16.81
CA PRO A 551 2.95 -28.47 -16.37
C PRO A 551 4.03 -29.09 -17.27
N ALA A 552 5.02 -28.28 -17.66
CA ALA A 552 6.18 -28.79 -18.40
C ALA A 552 6.89 -29.87 -17.56
N PRO A 553 7.38 -30.95 -18.16
CA PRO A 553 8.07 -32.02 -17.43
C PRO A 553 9.22 -31.44 -16.61
N GLU A 554 9.39 -31.92 -15.38
CA GLU A 554 10.31 -31.38 -14.35
C GLU A 554 11.74 -31.09 -14.82
N LYS A 555 12.19 -31.70 -15.90
CA LYS A 555 13.53 -31.48 -16.49
C LYS A 555 13.72 -30.07 -17.09
N GLU A 556 12.66 -29.40 -17.52
CA GLU A 556 12.73 -28.04 -18.09
C GLU A 556 12.63 -26.92 -17.01
N ALA A 557 12.02 -27.20 -15.87
CA ALA A 557 11.86 -26.21 -14.78
C ALA A 557 13.20 -25.83 -14.11
N GLN A 558 14.26 -26.61 -14.27
CA GLN A 558 15.59 -26.34 -13.69
C GLN A 558 16.49 -25.41 -14.50
N ALA A 559 16.05 -24.92 -15.66
CA ALA A 559 16.81 -23.97 -16.48
C ALA A 559 16.56 -22.47 -16.13
N MET A 560 16.28 -22.15 -14.88
CA MET A 560 16.50 -20.76 -14.42
C MET A 560 17.94 -20.37 -14.76
N LYS A 561 18.20 -19.12 -15.21
CA LYS A 561 19.56 -18.56 -15.40
C LYS A 561 20.35 -18.80 -14.12
N LYS A 562 20.86 -20.01 -13.96
CA LYS A 562 21.86 -20.32 -12.94
C LYS A 562 23.03 -19.37 -13.26
N LEU A 563 23.45 -18.59 -12.28
CA LEU A 563 24.76 -17.95 -12.35
C LEU A 563 25.75 -19.02 -12.86
N PRO A 564 26.62 -18.68 -13.83
CA PRO A 564 27.60 -19.65 -14.30
C PRO A 564 28.28 -20.30 -13.10
N VAL A 565 28.56 -21.60 -13.21
CA VAL A 565 29.06 -22.40 -12.07
C VAL A 565 30.26 -21.75 -11.40
N TRP A 566 31.16 -21.16 -12.19
CA TRP A 566 32.32 -20.43 -11.68
C TRP A 566 31.96 -19.23 -10.80
N ARG A 567 30.87 -18.50 -11.12
CA ARG A 567 30.39 -17.37 -10.28
C ARG A 567 29.76 -17.83 -8.98
N LYS A 568 29.09 -18.98 -8.98
CA LYS A 568 28.56 -19.59 -7.74
C LYS A 568 29.67 -20.07 -6.85
N VAL A 569 30.69 -20.74 -7.43
CA VAL A 569 31.88 -21.17 -6.72
C VAL A 569 32.63 -19.96 -6.15
N LEU A 570 32.82 -18.93 -6.96
CA LEU A 570 33.47 -17.69 -6.50
C LEU A 570 32.68 -17.01 -5.37
N ALA A 571 31.33 -16.96 -5.48
CA ALA A 571 30.48 -16.41 -4.44
C ALA A 571 30.56 -17.24 -3.14
N ALA A 572 30.53 -18.56 -3.24
CA ALA A 572 30.63 -19.44 -2.09
C ALA A 572 32.01 -19.33 -1.41
N VAL A 573 33.07 -19.38 -2.19
CA VAL A 573 34.45 -19.30 -1.67
C VAL A 573 34.74 -17.92 -1.05
N SER A 574 34.38 -16.84 -1.76
CA SER A 574 34.57 -15.49 -1.25
C SER A 574 33.66 -15.17 -0.06
N GLY A 575 32.44 -15.71 -0.03
CA GLY A 575 31.52 -15.57 1.10
C GLY A 575 32.02 -16.28 2.36
N ILE A 576 32.46 -17.53 2.22
CA ILE A 576 33.06 -18.30 3.35
C ILE A 576 34.35 -17.63 3.82
N ALA A 577 35.24 -17.24 2.89
CA ALA A 577 36.46 -16.53 3.22
C ALA A 577 36.16 -15.22 3.97
N SER A 578 35.18 -14.45 3.52
CA SER A 578 34.75 -13.22 4.21
C SER A 578 34.27 -13.51 5.63
N LEU A 579 33.46 -14.56 5.82
CA LEU A 579 32.94 -14.94 7.14
C LEU A 579 34.08 -15.33 8.09
N VAL A 580 35.04 -16.16 7.64
CA VAL A 580 36.22 -16.61 8.42
C VAL A 580 37.08 -15.39 8.78
N LEU A 581 37.33 -14.50 7.81
CA LEU A 581 38.15 -13.31 8.03
C LEU A 581 37.44 -12.30 8.95
N ILE A 582 36.11 -12.20 8.93
CA ILE A 582 35.34 -11.38 9.88
C ILE A 582 35.52 -11.92 11.31
N VAL A 583 35.36 -13.24 11.49
CA VAL A 583 35.55 -13.89 12.81
C VAL A 583 36.96 -13.70 13.33
N GLN A 584 37.98 -13.86 12.47
CA GLN A 584 39.38 -13.60 12.82
C GLN A 584 39.60 -12.11 13.15
N ALA A 585 39.04 -11.20 12.37
CA ALA A 585 39.15 -9.76 12.61
C ALA A 585 38.54 -9.36 13.98
N ILE A 586 37.40 -9.93 14.35
CA ILE A 586 36.74 -9.71 15.64
C ILE A 586 37.60 -10.30 16.78
N GLY A 587 38.21 -11.49 16.60
CA GLY A 587 39.00 -12.15 17.63
C GLY A 587 40.36 -11.52 17.87
N VAL A 588 40.97 -10.88 16.87
CA VAL A 588 42.32 -10.26 16.97
C VAL A 588 42.24 -8.77 17.29
N THR A 589 41.06 -8.14 17.08
CA THR A 589 40.89 -6.69 17.27
C THR A 589 40.42 -6.39 18.69
N ASP A 590 41.21 -5.66 19.44
CA ASP A 590 40.79 -5.12 20.75
C ASP A 590 39.83 -3.97 20.53
N LEU A 591 38.52 -4.25 20.75
CA LEU A 591 37.43 -3.31 20.52
C LEU A 591 37.55 -2.03 21.36
N THR A 592 38.23 -2.10 22.52
CA THR A 592 38.43 -0.93 23.39
C THR A 592 39.44 0.04 22.78
N LYS A 593 40.45 -0.44 22.07
CA LYS A 593 41.44 0.39 21.36
C LYS A 593 40.91 1.00 20.05
N LEU A 594 39.92 0.39 19.47
CA LEU A 594 39.26 0.91 18.25
C LEU A 594 38.29 2.07 18.52
N VAL A 595 37.74 2.11 19.73
CA VAL A 595 36.83 3.18 20.20
C VAL A 595 37.60 4.42 20.62
N ASP A 596 38.83 4.21 21.15
CA ASP A 596 39.72 5.31 21.47
C ASP A 596 40.35 5.93 20.21
N ALA A 597 40.60 7.22 20.25
CA ALA A 597 40.85 8.19 19.17
C ALA A 597 41.90 7.85 18.05
N GLY A 598 42.40 6.63 17.96
CA GLY A 598 43.42 6.25 16.97
C GLY A 598 42.93 5.43 15.76
N GLY A 599 41.80 4.74 15.85
CA GLY A 599 41.24 3.97 14.74
C GLY A 599 42.21 2.98 14.08
N LEU A 600 42.13 2.86 12.75
CA LEU A 600 42.98 1.95 11.95
C LEU A 600 44.48 2.27 12.01
N THR A 601 44.89 3.46 12.43
CA THR A 601 46.30 3.89 12.50
C THR A 601 47.06 3.27 13.68
N THR A 602 46.37 2.72 14.66
CA THR A 602 46.92 2.02 15.81
C THR A 602 47.06 0.50 15.61
N LEU A 603 46.58 -0.02 14.47
CA LEU A 603 46.63 -1.43 14.18
C LEU A 603 48.04 -1.90 13.77
N ALA A 604 48.43 -3.06 14.24
CA ALA A 604 49.69 -3.71 13.81
C ALA A 604 49.63 -4.05 12.31
N SER A 605 50.79 -4.09 11.65
CA SER A 605 50.93 -4.37 10.21
C SER A 605 50.20 -5.64 9.77
N ASP A 606 50.16 -6.67 10.61
CA ASP A 606 49.46 -7.93 10.27
C ASP A 606 47.94 -7.83 10.38
N GLN A 607 47.44 -6.97 11.27
CA GLN A 607 46.00 -6.65 11.33
C GLN A 607 45.57 -5.85 10.09
N LEU A 608 46.38 -4.92 9.61
CA LEU A 608 46.15 -4.17 8.38
C LEU A 608 46.07 -5.09 7.14
N LYS A 609 46.95 -6.10 7.06
CA LYS A 609 46.91 -7.14 6.00
C LYS A 609 45.63 -7.95 6.08
N LEU A 610 45.20 -8.37 7.29
CA LEU A 610 43.96 -9.10 7.50
C LEU A 610 42.74 -8.32 6.99
N TYR A 611 42.62 -7.03 7.32
CA TYR A 611 41.55 -6.17 6.82
C TYR A 611 41.61 -5.94 5.31
N GLY A 612 42.82 -5.84 4.73
CA GLY A 612 42.99 -5.74 3.26
C GLY A 612 42.49 -6.99 2.53
N ILE A 613 42.80 -8.19 3.04
CA ILE A 613 42.33 -9.46 2.48
C ILE A 613 40.82 -9.60 2.66
N LEU A 614 40.27 -9.23 3.82
CA LEU A 614 38.81 -9.18 4.07
C LEU A 614 38.10 -8.30 3.07
N LEU A 615 38.62 -7.11 2.81
CA LEU A 615 38.07 -6.16 1.87
C LEU A 615 38.03 -6.70 0.44
N LEU A 616 39.15 -7.30 -0.01
CA LEU A 616 39.22 -7.95 -1.32
C LEU A 616 38.23 -9.12 -1.44
N SER A 617 38.05 -9.90 -0.38
CA SER A 617 37.11 -10.99 -0.30
C SER A 617 35.66 -10.49 -0.40
N LEU A 618 35.30 -9.44 0.32
CA LEU A 618 33.96 -8.79 0.25
C LEU A 618 33.69 -8.19 -1.13
N LEU A 619 34.70 -7.59 -1.76
CA LEU A 619 34.57 -7.04 -3.11
C LEU A 619 34.34 -8.17 -4.14
N ALA A 620 35.08 -9.26 -4.05
CA ALA A 620 34.92 -10.44 -4.92
C ALA A 620 33.54 -11.06 -4.74
N PHE A 621 33.03 -11.15 -3.51
CA PHE A 621 31.69 -11.61 -3.20
C PHE A 621 30.60 -10.70 -3.83
N ALA A 622 30.70 -9.39 -3.66
CA ALA A 622 29.76 -8.43 -4.23
C ALA A 622 29.71 -8.50 -5.76
N LEU A 623 30.87 -8.59 -6.42
CA LEU A 623 30.96 -8.71 -7.87
C LEU A 623 30.41 -10.05 -8.39
N SER A 624 30.60 -11.14 -7.64
CA SER A 624 30.11 -12.48 -8.03
C SER A 624 28.59 -12.60 -7.95
N ILE A 625 27.93 -11.92 -6.99
CA ILE A 625 26.47 -11.93 -6.81
C ILE A 625 25.76 -10.91 -7.72
N SER A 626 26.48 -9.89 -8.19
CA SER A 626 25.90 -8.80 -9.00
C SER A 626 25.18 -9.35 -10.23
N ARG A 627 23.88 -9.04 -10.37
CA ARG A 627 23.07 -9.29 -11.57
C ARG A 627 22.82 -7.97 -12.30
N LYS A 628 22.80 -7.98 -13.65
CA LYS A 628 22.19 -6.89 -14.40
C LYS A 628 20.71 -6.89 -14.07
N ALA A 629 20.19 -5.82 -13.49
CA ALA A 629 18.75 -5.61 -13.42
C ALA A 629 18.25 -5.39 -14.86
N ASP A 630 17.22 -6.14 -15.26
CA ASP A 630 16.48 -5.81 -16.49
C ASP A 630 15.81 -4.47 -16.21
N ARG A 631 16.15 -3.44 -16.94
CA ARG A 631 15.56 -2.10 -16.78
C ARG A 631 14.09 -2.19 -17.17
N PRO A 632 13.16 -1.77 -16.33
CA PRO A 632 11.78 -1.61 -16.77
C PRO A 632 11.71 -0.46 -17.78
N ASP A 633 11.12 -0.72 -18.93
CA ASP A 633 11.03 0.26 -20.05
C ASP A 633 10.20 1.51 -19.71
N TYR A 634 9.40 1.47 -18.64
CA TYR A 634 8.57 2.61 -18.21
C TYR A 634 9.33 3.70 -17.40
N LEU A 635 10.52 3.40 -16.93
CA LEU A 635 11.43 4.45 -16.47
C LEU A 635 12.06 5.14 -17.68
N VAL A 636 11.23 5.70 -18.56
CA VAL A 636 11.66 6.65 -19.56
C VAL A 636 12.39 7.74 -18.80
N GLN A 637 13.67 7.87 -19.11
CA GLN A 637 14.48 8.99 -18.64
C GLN A 637 13.75 10.25 -19.09
N THR A 638 13.03 10.90 -18.20
CA THR A 638 12.61 12.27 -18.45
C THR A 638 13.88 12.99 -18.88
N PRO A 639 13.92 13.57 -20.09
CA PRO A 639 15.10 14.26 -20.55
C PRO A 639 15.46 15.25 -19.45
N LEU A 640 16.67 15.16 -18.93
CA LEU A 640 17.20 16.12 -17.98
C LEU A 640 17.14 17.48 -18.69
N GLU A 641 16.03 18.21 -18.50
CA GLU A 641 15.99 19.61 -18.87
C GLU A 641 17.17 20.25 -18.13
N LYS A 642 18.13 20.73 -18.88
CA LYS A 642 19.27 21.51 -18.38
C LYS A 642 18.72 22.82 -17.81
N ARG A 643 18.09 22.75 -16.63
CA ARG A 643 17.57 23.94 -15.93
C ARG A 643 18.75 24.76 -15.44
N LYS A 644 18.81 26.03 -15.87
CA LYS A 644 19.74 26.99 -15.28
C LYS A 644 19.54 27.01 -13.76
N LEU A 645 20.65 26.92 -13.01
CA LEU A 645 20.63 27.02 -11.54
C LEU A 645 19.90 28.31 -11.14
N ARG A 646 18.90 28.22 -10.27
CA ARG A 646 18.20 29.41 -9.76
C ARG A 646 19.17 30.24 -8.92
N LYS A 647 19.02 31.57 -8.94
CA LYS A 647 19.86 32.49 -8.14
C LYS A 647 19.93 32.09 -6.66
N ARG A 648 18.82 31.59 -6.10
CA ARG A 648 18.75 31.08 -4.71
C ARG A 648 19.66 29.85 -4.48
N THR A 649 19.74 28.90 -5.43
CA THR A 649 20.63 27.74 -5.34
C THR A 649 22.10 28.17 -5.39
N ILE A 650 22.43 29.16 -6.22
CA ILE A 650 23.79 29.71 -6.27
C ILE A 650 24.15 30.38 -4.93
N PHE A 651 23.23 31.15 -4.35
CA PHE A 651 23.42 31.77 -3.04
C PHE A 651 23.59 30.72 -1.94
N ALA A 652 22.74 29.71 -1.89
CA ALA A 652 22.87 28.59 -0.96
C ALA A 652 24.20 27.84 -1.11
N THR A 653 24.67 27.69 -2.34
CA THR A 653 25.99 27.10 -2.65
C THR A 653 27.13 27.89 -2.05
N LEU A 654 27.11 29.23 -2.27
CA LEU A 654 28.13 30.13 -1.73
C LEU A 654 28.12 30.14 -0.21
N LEU A 655 26.93 30.09 0.40
CA LEU A 655 26.77 30.06 1.84
C LEU A 655 27.37 28.79 2.45
N ILE A 656 27.10 27.61 1.87
CA ILE A 656 27.69 26.32 2.31
C ILE A 656 29.21 26.34 2.15
N LEU A 657 29.70 26.79 1.01
CA LEU A 657 31.13 26.75 0.70
C LEU A 657 32.00 27.76 1.45
N LEU A 658 31.42 28.88 1.91
CA LEU A 658 32.15 29.93 2.60
C LEU A 658 31.87 29.99 4.09
N LEU A 659 30.60 29.93 4.50
CA LEU A 659 30.21 30.14 5.90
C LEU A 659 30.61 28.97 6.78
N ILE A 660 30.33 27.73 6.36
CA ILE A 660 30.61 26.55 7.17
C ILE A 660 32.11 26.32 7.38
N PRO A 661 32.99 26.40 6.35
CA PRO A 661 34.44 26.37 6.59
C PRO A 661 34.93 27.49 7.49
N LEU A 662 34.36 28.71 7.39
CA LEU A 662 34.69 29.83 8.24
C LEU A 662 34.33 29.55 9.72
N THR A 663 33.12 29.00 9.96
CA THR A 663 32.68 28.60 11.31
C THR A 663 33.56 27.51 11.89
N LEU A 664 33.98 26.53 11.09
CA LEU A 664 34.92 25.51 11.51
C LEU A 664 36.30 26.12 11.86
N PHE A 665 36.81 27.00 11.01
CA PHE A 665 38.08 27.66 11.21
C PHE A 665 38.07 28.53 12.48
N ILE A 666 37.05 29.38 12.68
CA ILE A 666 36.88 30.21 13.89
C ILE A 666 36.75 29.30 15.12
N GLY A 667 35.97 28.21 15.02
CA GLY A 667 35.79 27.27 16.11
C GLY A 667 37.09 26.61 16.56
N MET A 668 37.95 26.25 15.63
CA MET A 668 39.24 25.68 15.91
C MET A 668 40.22 26.72 16.49
N TYR A 669 40.27 27.93 15.90
CA TYR A 669 41.19 28.98 16.30
C TYR A 669 40.87 29.56 17.68
N TYR A 670 39.62 29.92 17.97
CA TYR A 670 39.23 30.58 19.23
C TYR A 670 38.90 29.64 20.37
N PHE A 671 38.37 28.41 20.05
CA PHE A 671 37.90 27.50 21.09
C PHE A 671 38.84 26.28 21.26
N ALA A 672 39.89 26.19 20.46
CA ALA A 672 40.85 25.07 20.47
C ALA A 672 40.18 23.68 20.53
N GLY A 673 39.04 23.53 19.81
CA GLY A 673 38.28 22.30 19.77
C GLY A 673 37.48 21.94 21.02
N ARG A 674 37.57 22.70 22.12
CA ARG A 674 36.90 22.35 23.41
C ARG A 674 35.38 22.53 23.44
N LYS A 675 34.79 23.35 22.53
CA LYS A 675 33.35 23.62 22.45
C LYS A 675 32.75 23.05 21.18
N TYR A 676 33.14 21.82 20.80
CA TYR A 676 32.69 21.18 19.55
C TYR A 676 31.17 21.01 19.48
N TYR A 677 30.47 20.85 20.62
CA TYR A 677 28.99 20.79 20.61
C TYR A 677 28.37 22.12 20.12
N LEU A 678 28.92 23.25 20.55
CA LEU A 678 28.46 24.56 20.12
C LEU A 678 28.73 24.77 18.61
N ILE A 679 29.91 24.39 18.15
CA ILE A 679 30.30 24.47 16.73
C ILE A 679 29.39 23.56 15.90
N SER A 680 29.11 22.34 16.35
CA SER A 680 28.19 21.40 15.69
C SER A 680 26.77 21.99 15.59
N LEU A 681 26.32 22.71 16.65
CA LEU A 681 25.01 23.40 16.63
C LEU A 681 24.98 24.51 15.59
N PHE A 682 26.02 25.35 15.52
CA PHE A 682 26.10 26.40 14.49
C PHE A 682 26.12 25.82 13.08
N ILE A 683 26.92 24.78 12.82
CA ILE A 683 26.94 24.10 11.52
C ILE A 683 25.57 23.51 11.19
N LEU A 684 24.86 22.94 12.17
CA LEU A 684 23.50 22.44 11.98
C LEU A 684 22.57 23.57 11.51
N LEU A 685 22.62 24.73 12.18
CA LEU A 685 21.80 25.91 11.80
C LEU A 685 22.18 26.42 10.41
N GLU A 686 23.47 26.49 10.10
CA GLU A 686 23.97 26.89 8.78
C GLU A 686 23.58 25.90 7.67
N CYS A 687 23.54 24.61 7.96
CA CYS A 687 23.04 23.58 7.03
C CYS A 687 21.54 23.73 6.79
N MET A 688 20.77 24.12 7.79
CA MET A 688 19.33 24.32 7.67
C MET A 688 18.97 25.58 6.85
N LEU A 689 19.81 26.61 6.91
CA LEU A 689 19.54 27.90 6.24
C LEU A 689 19.35 27.78 4.71
N PRO A 690 20.21 27.11 3.94
CA PRO A 690 19.99 26.85 2.51
C PRO A 690 18.73 26.05 2.23
N PHE A 691 18.41 25.09 3.08
CA PHE A 691 17.19 24.30 2.98
C PHE A 691 15.95 25.19 3.14
N PHE A 692 15.90 26.05 4.17
CA PHE A 692 14.81 27.02 4.34
C PHE A 692 14.71 27.99 3.17
N LEU A 693 15.84 28.53 2.68
CA LEU A 693 15.84 29.44 1.54
C LEU A 693 15.29 28.83 0.24
N VAL A 694 15.53 27.54 0.02
CA VAL A 694 14.97 26.82 -1.14
C VAL A 694 13.51 26.48 -0.91
N PHE A 695 13.13 26.13 0.33
CA PHE A 695 11.76 25.74 0.69
C PHE A 695 10.79 26.90 0.82
N GLU A 696 11.27 28.10 1.19
CA GLU A 696 10.42 29.30 1.37
C GLU A 696 9.56 29.64 0.13
N GLY A 697 10.02 29.26 -1.07
CA GLY A 697 9.28 29.45 -2.31
C GLY A 697 8.37 28.28 -2.75
N ARG A 698 8.33 27.16 -1.99
CA ARG A 698 7.69 25.91 -2.45
C ARG A 698 6.51 25.44 -1.61
N LYS A 699 6.21 26.06 -0.46
CA LYS A 699 5.25 25.54 0.55
C LYS A 699 5.59 24.06 0.84
N PRO A 700 6.63 23.76 1.65
CA PRO A 700 7.08 22.38 1.89
C PRO A 700 5.98 21.55 2.49
N GLN A 701 5.74 20.39 1.89
CA GLN A 701 4.80 19.44 2.47
C GLN A 701 5.49 18.72 3.64
N ALA A 702 4.77 18.48 4.74
CA ALA A 702 5.27 17.70 5.88
C ALA A 702 5.89 16.35 5.47
N ARG A 703 5.40 15.75 4.39
CA ARG A 703 5.90 14.51 3.77
C ARG A 703 7.37 14.59 3.33
N GLU A 704 7.85 15.75 2.88
CA GLU A 704 9.26 15.93 2.48
C GLU A 704 10.18 15.88 3.70
N LEU A 705 9.78 16.50 4.81
CA LEU A 705 10.55 16.48 6.07
C LEU A 705 10.61 15.06 6.65
N VAL A 706 9.49 14.34 6.64
CA VAL A 706 9.43 12.94 7.08
C VAL A 706 10.37 12.07 6.24
N LEU A 707 10.39 12.24 4.92
CA LEU A 707 11.28 11.48 4.05
C LEU A 707 12.77 11.73 4.35
N ILE A 708 13.15 12.99 4.58
CA ILE A 708 14.53 13.35 4.98
C ILE A 708 14.88 12.69 6.31
N ALA A 709 13.98 12.74 7.31
CA ALA A 709 14.19 12.10 8.60
C ALA A 709 14.35 10.58 8.48
N VAL A 710 13.56 9.93 7.63
CA VAL A 710 13.68 8.48 7.33
C VAL A 710 15.03 8.16 6.67
N LEU A 711 15.50 8.97 5.71
CA LEU A 711 16.81 8.76 5.08
C LEU A 711 17.95 8.91 6.08
N VAL A 712 17.87 9.88 6.99
CA VAL A 712 18.85 10.05 8.09
C VAL A 712 18.81 8.84 9.02
N ALA A 713 17.61 8.39 9.44
CA ALA A 713 17.45 7.23 10.31
C ALA A 713 18.01 5.94 9.69
N LEU A 714 17.74 5.69 8.39
CA LEU A 714 18.31 4.57 7.65
C LEU A 714 19.83 4.61 7.58
N ASN A 715 20.41 5.79 7.41
CA ASN A 715 21.85 5.99 7.42
C ASN A 715 22.47 5.71 8.80
N VAL A 716 21.83 6.18 9.87
CA VAL A 716 22.27 5.94 11.26
C VAL A 716 22.16 4.45 11.59
N ALA A 717 21.05 3.79 11.22
CA ALA A 717 20.88 2.35 11.37
C ALA A 717 21.94 1.54 10.58
N GLY A 718 22.24 1.96 9.35
CA GLY A 718 23.31 1.39 8.54
C GLY A 718 24.68 1.52 9.21
N ARG A 719 24.98 2.67 9.84
CA ARG A 719 26.21 2.84 10.61
C ARG A 719 26.25 1.92 11.84
N ALA A 720 25.13 1.73 12.52
CA ALA A 720 25.00 0.85 13.66
C ALA A 720 25.19 -0.63 13.28
N ALA A 721 24.55 -1.07 12.21
CA ALA A 721 24.63 -2.46 11.74
C ALA A 721 26.06 -2.90 11.39
N PHE A 722 26.89 -1.98 10.90
CA PHE A 722 28.31 -2.22 10.55
C PHE A 722 29.28 -1.64 11.58
N PHE A 723 28.84 -1.45 12.83
CA PHE A 723 29.66 -0.82 13.87
C PHE A 723 30.96 -1.58 14.12
N MET A 724 30.92 -2.92 14.13
CA MET A 724 32.07 -3.80 14.38
C MET A 724 33.11 -3.80 13.25
N LEU A 725 32.75 -3.27 12.05
CA LEU A 725 33.72 -3.18 10.95
C LEU A 725 34.26 -1.75 10.86
N PRO A 726 35.56 -1.52 11.11
CA PRO A 726 36.14 -0.19 11.05
C PRO A 726 36.00 0.41 9.65
N GLU A 727 35.42 1.63 9.59
CA GLU A 727 35.19 2.42 8.35
C GLU A 727 34.41 1.74 7.23
N PHE A 728 34.04 0.46 7.37
CA PHE A 728 33.21 -0.27 6.40
C PHE A 728 31.72 -0.02 6.67
N LYS A 729 31.19 1.11 6.15
CA LYS A 729 29.82 1.57 6.46
C LYS A 729 29.10 2.08 5.21
N PRO A 730 27.75 1.95 5.10
CA PRO A 730 26.98 2.37 3.90
C PRO A 730 26.75 3.89 3.81
N VAL A 731 27.17 4.68 4.79
CA VAL A 731 26.77 6.07 5.01
C VAL A 731 27.06 6.98 3.81
N VAL A 732 28.25 6.89 3.23
CA VAL A 732 28.64 7.68 2.04
C VAL A 732 27.73 7.31 0.85
N ALA A 733 27.50 6.02 0.63
CA ALA A 733 26.68 5.53 -0.46
C ALA A 733 25.23 6.06 -0.37
N MET A 734 24.63 5.96 0.80
CA MET A 734 23.27 6.43 1.04
C MET A 734 23.14 7.96 0.93
N THR A 735 24.14 8.70 1.38
CA THR A 735 24.20 10.17 1.25
C THR A 735 24.28 10.59 -0.22
N ILE A 736 25.07 9.88 -1.03
CA ILE A 736 25.14 10.10 -2.50
C ILE A 736 23.78 9.86 -3.14
N LEU A 737 23.12 8.75 -2.79
CA LEU A 737 21.79 8.41 -3.34
C LEU A 737 20.72 9.44 -2.96
N ALA A 738 20.76 9.96 -1.72
CA ALA A 738 19.88 11.04 -1.30
C ALA A 738 20.09 12.33 -2.12
N GLY A 739 21.36 12.69 -2.39
CA GLY A 739 21.72 13.85 -3.23
C GLY A 739 21.29 13.69 -4.68
N VAL A 740 21.45 12.51 -5.26
CA VAL A 740 21.02 12.20 -6.64
C VAL A 740 19.50 12.20 -6.77
N ALA A 741 18.77 11.63 -5.78
CA ALA A 741 17.32 11.51 -5.83
C ALA A 741 16.60 12.85 -5.57
N PHE A 742 17.00 13.60 -4.54
CA PHE A 742 16.27 14.79 -4.07
C PHE A 742 17.00 16.12 -4.27
N GLY A 743 18.22 16.09 -4.79
CA GLY A 743 19.02 17.29 -5.07
C GLY A 743 20.07 17.59 -4.01
N GLY A 744 20.98 18.56 -4.37
CA GLY A 744 22.17 18.81 -3.58
C GLY A 744 21.88 19.29 -2.16
N GLU A 745 20.91 20.17 -1.99
CA GLU A 745 20.54 20.76 -0.70
C GLU A 745 20.04 19.68 0.29
N THR A 746 19.18 18.78 -0.19
CA THR A 746 18.70 17.63 0.59
C THR A 746 19.84 16.65 0.89
N GLY A 747 20.71 16.38 -0.10
CA GLY A 747 21.87 15.53 0.09
C GLY A 747 22.83 16.08 1.15
N PHE A 748 23.03 17.40 1.19
CA PHE A 748 23.83 18.05 2.22
C PHE A 748 23.24 17.85 3.61
N LEU A 749 21.95 18.14 3.76
CA LEU A 749 21.25 18.01 5.05
C LEU A 749 21.25 16.56 5.55
N VAL A 750 20.97 15.58 4.68
CA VAL A 750 20.99 14.16 5.05
C VAL A 750 22.38 13.75 5.52
N GLY A 751 23.44 14.15 4.81
CA GLY A 751 24.82 13.85 5.19
C GLY A 751 25.22 14.46 6.53
N ALA A 752 24.98 15.76 6.73
CA ALA A 752 25.33 16.49 7.93
C ALA A 752 24.55 15.96 9.17
N MET A 753 23.22 15.78 9.04
CA MET A 753 22.38 15.26 10.12
C MET A 753 22.71 13.80 10.48
N THR A 754 23.05 12.97 9.50
CA THR A 754 23.49 11.61 9.76
C THR A 754 24.73 11.58 10.65
N MET A 755 25.72 12.45 10.40
CA MET A 755 26.91 12.52 11.22
C MET A 755 26.61 13.04 12.64
N LEU A 756 25.81 14.08 12.77
CA LEU A 756 25.41 14.62 14.07
C LEU A 756 24.70 13.55 14.91
N VAL A 757 23.60 13.00 14.40
CA VAL A 757 22.77 12.03 15.14
C VAL A 757 23.55 10.74 15.45
N SER A 758 24.28 10.20 14.48
CA SER A 758 25.04 8.97 14.71
C SER A 758 26.20 9.17 15.70
N ASN A 759 26.86 10.34 15.72
CA ASN A 759 27.90 10.60 16.69
C ASN A 759 27.32 10.80 18.11
N MET A 760 26.09 11.30 18.26
CA MET A 760 25.41 11.29 19.57
C MET A 760 25.25 9.88 20.14
N LEU A 761 25.05 8.88 19.27
CA LEU A 761 24.89 7.49 19.70
C LEU A 761 26.22 6.74 19.87
N PHE A 762 27.23 7.03 19.05
CA PHE A 762 28.47 6.24 19.03
C PHE A 762 29.69 6.92 19.65
N SER A 763 29.87 8.19 19.50
CA SER A 763 30.87 9.03 20.19
C SER A 763 30.86 10.44 19.61
N GLN A 764 30.69 11.43 20.45
CA GLN A 764 30.82 12.85 20.10
C GLN A 764 32.25 13.33 20.37
N GLY A 765 32.77 14.17 19.47
CA GLY A 765 34.09 14.74 19.62
C GLY A 765 34.35 15.98 18.74
N PRO A 766 35.57 16.58 18.80
CA PRO A 766 35.90 17.75 17.97
C PRO A 766 35.89 17.46 16.47
N TRP A 767 35.90 16.19 16.09
CA TRP A 767 35.75 15.75 14.69
C TRP A 767 34.34 15.87 14.11
N THR A 768 33.31 15.94 14.95
CA THR A 768 31.88 15.92 14.51
C THR A 768 31.57 17.03 13.54
N PRO A 769 31.92 18.33 13.77
CA PRO A 769 31.65 19.38 12.79
C PRO A 769 32.28 19.14 11.42
N TRP A 770 33.50 18.63 11.42
CA TRP A 770 34.26 18.32 10.21
C TRP A 770 33.60 17.18 9.43
N GLN A 771 33.15 16.15 10.13
CA GLN A 771 32.42 15.02 9.51
C GLN A 771 31.07 15.48 8.95
N MET A 772 30.34 16.35 9.63
CA MET A 772 29.08 16.93 9.15
C MET A 772 29.29 17.68 7.83
N PHE A 773 30.33 18.52 7.79
CA PHE A 773 30.66 19.29 6.59
C PHE A 773 31.12 18.37 5.44
N ALA A 774 32.05 17.45 5.70
CA ALA A 774 32.58 16.55 4.68
C ALA A 774 31.48 15.67 4.07
N MET A 775 30.61 15.09 4.89
CA MET A 775 29.52 14.24 4.42
C MET A 775 28.45 15.07 3.72
N GLY A 776 28.14 16.26 4.20
CA GLY A 776 27.23 17.20 3.56
C GLY A 776 27.68 17.58 2.15
N ILE A 777 28.95 17.94 1.97
CA ILE A 777 29.54 18.27 0.65
C ILE A 777 29.45 17.10 -0.32
N ILE A 778 29.68 15.87 0.12
CA ILE A 778 29.55 14.68 -0.74
C ILE A 778 28.13 14.56 -1.29
N GLY A 779 27.11 14.68 -0.44
CA GLY A 779 25.70 14.63 -0.87
C GLY A 779 25.31 15.79 -1.76
N TRP A 780 25.80 16.99 -1.44
CA TRP A 780 25.53 18.20 -2.22
C TRP A 780 26.15 18.11 -3.63
N LEU A 781 27.43 17.75 -3.74
CA LEU A 781 28.11 17.58 -5.03
C LEU A 781 27.46 16.48 -5.88
N ALA A 782 27.03 15.35 -5.27
CA ALA A 782 26.32 14.31 -5.97
C ALA A 782 25.07 14.86 -6.68
N GLY A 783 24.26 15.66 -5.97
CA GLY A 783 23.07 16.26 -6.53
C GLY A 783 23.35 17.31 -7.59
N VAL A 784 24.36 18.16 -7.39
CA VAL A 784 24.75 19.20 -8.38
C VAL A 784 25.33 18.59 -9.64
N LEU A 785 26.23 17.63 -9.53
CA LEU A 785 26.85 16.94 -10.69
C LEU A 785 25.81 16.14 -11.47
N TYR A 786 24.86 15.54 -10.78
CA TYR A 786 23.74 14.85 -11.41
C TYR A 786 22.85 15.82 -12.20
N ARG A 787 22.47 16.96 -11.63
CA ARG A 787 21.70 18.01 -12.34
C ARG A 787 22.42 18.59 -13.55
N LYS A 788 23.76 18.68 -13.49
CA LYS A 788 24.58 19.12 -14.63
C LYS A 788 24.80 18.03 -15.70
N GLY A 789 24.35 16.79 -15.46
CA GLY A 789 24.52 15.67 -16.38
C GLY A 789 25.94 15.07 -16.41
N VAL A 790 26.82 15.49 -15.49
CA VAL A 790 28.17 14.93 -15.35
C VAL A 790 28.11 13.57 -14.67
N LEU A 791 27.35 13.48 -13.57
CA LEU A 791 27.11 12.22 -12.88
C LEU A 791 25.88 11.52 -13.50
N ARG A 792 26.06 10.26 -13.92
CA ARG A 792 24.99 9.45 -14.51
C ARG A 792 24.45 8.46 -13.47
N ARG A 793 23.17 8.04 -13.62
CA ARG A 793 22.53 7.04 -12.74
C ARG A 793 23.11 5.62 -12.86
N GLY A 794 23.94 5.34 -13.84
CA GLY A 794 24.54 4.02 -14.01
C GLY A 794 25.44 3.64 -12.83
N ARG A 795 25.39 2.36 -12.42
CA ARG A 795 26.17 1.81 -11.30
C ARG A 795 27.64 2.26 -11.33
N LEU A 796 28.28 2.13 -12.50
CA LEU A 796 29.71 2.46 -12.63
C LEU A 796 29.97 3.94 -12.38
N SER A 797 29.12 4.85 -12.90
CA SER A 797 29.27 6.30 -12.71
C SER A 797 29.15 6.67 -11.22
N LEU A 798 28.17 6.10 -10.51
CA LEU A 798 27.97 6.34 -9.09
C LEU A 798 29.10 5.75 -8.25
N CYS A 799 29.60 4.55 -8.58
CA CYS A 799 30.72 3.93 -7.89
C CYS A 799 32.01 4.73 -8.06
N ILE A 800 32.33 5.22 -9.28
CA ILE A 800 33.50 6.06 -9.51
C ILE A 800 33.41 7.34 -8.69
N TYR A 801 32.25 8.01 -8.71
CA TYR A 801 32.02 9.18 -7.88
C TYR A 801 32.16 8.86 -6.39
N GLY A 802 31.60 7.73 -5.91
CA GLY A 802 31.69 7.29 -4.52
C GLY A 802 33.12 7.07 -4.04
N VAL A 803 33.98 6.46 -4.88
CA VAL A 803 35.40 6.28 -4.58
C VAL A 803 36.11 7.63 -4.49
N ILE A 804 35.91 8.52 -5.48
CA ILE A 804 36.51 9.87 -5.46
C ILE A 804 36.00 10.66 -4.24
N ALA A 805 34.70 10.61 -3.96
CA ALA A 805 34.11 11.33 -2.83
C ALA A 805 34.68 10.85 -1.48
N SER A 806 34.88 9.56 -1.31
CA SER A 806 35.44 8.98 -0.08
C SER A 806 36.91 9.31 0.11
N THR A 807 37.72 9.24 -0.96
CA THR A 807 39.18 9.45 -0.85
C THR A 807 39.56 10.92 -0.94
N VAL A 808 39.04 11.66 -1.93
CA VAL A 808 39.45 13.04 -2.22
C VAL A 808 38.66 14.05 -1.40
N ILE A 809 37.33 13.91 -1.30
CA ILE A 809 36.51 14.89 -0.59
C ILE A 809 36.55 14.61 0.92
N PHE A 810 36.14 13.42 1.37
CA PHE A 810 36.13 13.10 2.78
C PHE A 810 37.53 13.06 3.36
N GLY A 811 38.46 12.31 2.77
CA GLY A 811 39.85 12.25 3.21
C GLY A 811 40.57 13.60 3.09
N GLY A 812 40.29 14.36 2.02
CA GLY A 812 40.83 15.70 1.82
C GLY A 812 40.44 16.72 2.90
N ILE A 813 39.24 16.56 3.51
CA ILE A 813 38.78 17.41 4.62
C ILE A 813 39.22 16.83 5.97
N MET A 814 39.05 15.53 6.18
CA MET A 814 39.28 14.92 7.51
C MET A 814 40.75 14.77 7.88
N ASN A 815 41.66 14.48 6.92
CA ASN A 815 43.06 14.31 7.22
C ASN A 815 43.75 15.62 7.69
N PRO A 816 43.54 16.79 7.02
CA PRO A 816 44.00 18.08 7.53
C PRO A 816 43.32 18.47 8.85
N ALA A 817 42.00 18.20 8.98
CA ALA A 817 41.27 18.47 10.22
C ALA A 817 41.86 17.67 11.41
N SER A 818 42.22 16.41 11.18
CA SER A 818 42.89 15.59 12.21
C SER A 818 44.23 16.19 12.61
N ALA A 819 45.05 16.69 11.66
CA ALA A 819 46.26 17.38 11.93
C ALA A 819 46.03 18.62 12.80
N LEU A 820 44.99 19.42 12.48
CA LEU A 820 44.63 20.62 13.25
C LEU A 820 44.15 20.29 14.68
N MET A 821 43.43 19.18 14.86
CA MET A 821 42.85 18.78 16.16
C MET A 821 43.89 18.17 17.13
N TRP A 822 44.87 17.43 16.60
CA TRP A 822 45.69 16.58 17.40
C TRP A 822 47.19 16.97 17.44
N SER A 823 47.62 17.93 16.59
CA SER A 823 49.04 18.39 16.58
C SER A 823 49.19 19.74 17.26
N ASN A 824 50.16 19.85 18.12
CA ASN A 824 50.49 21.11 18.81
C ASN A 824 51.15 22.15 17.89
N THR A 825 51.75 21.72 16.78
CA THR A 825 52.39 22.56 15.76
C THR A 825 51.92 22.12 14.39
N ILE A 826 51.62 23.08 13.50
CA ILE A 826 51.17 22.80 12.16
C ILE A 826 52.25 23.16 11.18
N ASN A 827 52.78 22.17 10.48
CA ASN A 827 53.65 22.38 9.33
C ASN A 827 53.27 21.43 8.19
N TRP A 828 53.76 21.69 6.99
CA TRP A 828 53.45 20.88 5.83
C TRP A 828 53.79 19.39 5.95
N LYS A 829 54.91 19.09 6.67
CA LYS A 829 55.32 17.69 6.89
C LYS A 829 54.30 16.91 7.75
N ILE A 830 53.75 17.56 8.77
CA ILE A 830 52.73 16.96 9.63
C ILE A 830 51.46 16.70 8.84
N ILE A 831 50.98 17.64 8.03
CA ILE A 831 49.79 17.47 7.19
C ILE A 831 50.00 16.29 6.24
N VAL A 832 51.13 16.20 5.56
CA VAL A 832 51.47 15.10 4.65
C VAL A 832 51.50 13.75 5.40
N SER A 833 52.04 13.73 6.65
CA SER A 833 52.05 12.52 7.48
C SER A 833 50.61 12.00 7.75
N TYR A 834 49.67 12.90 8.11
CA TYR A 834 48.28 12.53 8.31
C TYR A 834 47.58 12.03 7.05
N TYR A 835 47.94 12.56 5.86
CA TYR A 835 47.46 12.01 4.58
C TYR A 835 47.99 10.59 4.36
N VAL A 836 49.30 10.36 4.55
CA VAL A 836 49.92 9.04 4.33
C VAL A 836 49.31 7.99 5.27
N THR A 837 49.14 8.33 6.57
CA THR A 837 48.54 7.43 7.57
C THR A 837 47.01 7.26 7.37
N GLY A 838 46.34 8.24 6.77
CA GLY A 838 44.91 8.20 6.47
C GLY A 838 44.55 7.38 5.22
N ILE A 839 45.47 7.16 4.26
CA ILE A 839 45.22 6.41 3.02
C ILE A 839 44.56 5.04 3.23
N PRO A 840 45.03 4.17 4.15
CA PRO A 840 44.41 2.86 4.39
C PRO A 840 42.93 2.99 4.83
N VAL A 841 42.64 3.96 5.69
CA VAL A 841 41.30 4.28 6.21
C VAL A 841 40.39 4.73 5.09
N ASP A 842 40.89 5.64 4.26
CA ASP A 842 40.13 6.18 3.12
C ASP A 842 39.85 5.12 2.04
N LEU A 843 40.80 4.18 1.83
CA LEU A 843 40.62 3.05 0.90
C LEU A 843 39.55 2.08 1.39
N VAL A 844 39.50 1.77 2.70
CA VAL A 844 38.43 0.92 3.26
C VAL A 844 37.06 1.58 3.06
N ARG A 845 36.95 2.87 3.35
CA ARG A 845 35.73 3.65 3.15
C ARG A 845 35.33 3.70 1.69
N ALA A 846 36.28 3.90 0.77
CA ALA A 846 36.04 3.93 -0.67
C ALA A 846 35.54 2.58 -1.20
N ALA A 847 36.13 1.47 -0.74
CA ALA A 847 35.68 0.15 -1.13
C ALA A 847 34.31 -0.21 -0.54
N ALA A 848 34.02 0.16 0.71
CA ALA A 848 32.68 0.02 1.29
C ALA A 848 31.66 0.81 0.44
N THR A 849 31.96 2.06 0.12
CA THR A 849 31.10 2.90 -0.71
C THR A 849 30.87 2.28 -2.10
N PHE A 850 31.92 1.75 -2.72
CA PHE A 850 31.80 1.03 -4.00
C PHE A 850 30.87 -0.17 -3.90
N ILE A 851 31.05 -1.03 -2.89
CA ILE A 851 30.27 -2.25 -2.68
C ILE A 851 28.77 -1.90 -2.47
N PHE A 852 28.49 -0.95 -1.58
CA PHE A 852 27.11 -0.56 -1.28
C PHE A 852 26.43 0.12 -2.47
N LEU A 853 27.12 0.97 -3.23
CA LEU A 853 26.59 1.56 -4.46
C LEU A 853 26.41 0.52 -5.56
N TRP A 854 27.34 -0.41 -5.71
CA TRP A 854 27.24 -1.45 -6.73
C TRP A 854 26.04 -2.37 -6.52
N LEU A 855 25.73 -2.71 -5.29
CA LEU A 855 24.61 -3.59 -4.94
C LEU A 855 23.28 -2.85 -4.81
N GLY A 856 23.28 -1.65 -4.25
CA GLY A 856 22.07 -0.97 -3.78
C GLY A 856 21.64 0.24 -4.60
N ALA A 857 22.48 0.83 -5.48
CA ALA A 857 22.16 2.10 -6.11
C ALA A 857 20.91 2.05 -7.00
N GLU A 858 20.81 1.08 -7.90
CA GLU A 858 19.65 0.99 -8.81
C GLU A 858 18.33 0.74 -8.08
N PRO A 859 18.20 -0.31 -7.22
CA PRO A 859 16.93 -0.58 -6.57
C PRO A 859 16.51 0.55 -5.60
N MET A 860 17.47 1.21 -4.97
CA MET A 860 17.16 2.31 -4.07
C MET A 860 16.68 3.55 -4.83
N LEU A 861 17.38 3.96 -5.89
CA LEU A 861 16.99 5.10 -6.72
C LEU A 861 15.62 4.89 -7.37
N GLU A 862 15.33 3.67 -7.83
CA GLU A 862 14.02 3.33 -8.39
C GLU A 862 12.90 3.57 -7.37
N LYS A 863 13.06 3.09 -6.12
CA LYS A 863 12.09 3.30 -5.05
C LYS A 863 11.94 4.78 -4.67
N LEU A 864 13.06 5.51 -4.58
CA LEU A 864 13.04 6.94 -4.25
C LEU A 864 12.36 7.76 -5.34
N ASP A 865 12.58 7.45 -6.62
CA ASP A 865 11.91 8.12 -7.74
C ASP A 865 10.40 7.88 -7.74
N ARG A 866 9.99 6.65 -7.48
CA ARG A 866 8.57 6.34 -7.35
C ARG A 866 7.90 7.15 -6.23
N ILE A 867 8.53 7.25 -5.06
CA ILE A 867 8.04 8.08 -3.95
C ILE A 867 7.96 9.54 -4.40
N LYS A 868 8.97 10.03 -5.11
CA LYS A 868 9.04 11.39 -5.64
C LYS A 868 7.87 11.71 -6.57
N VAL A 869 7.60 10.83 -7.53
CA VAL A 869 6.50 11.02 -8.50
C VAL A 869 5.13 10.89 -7.80
N LYS A 870 4.94 9.85 -7.00
CA LYS A 870 3.66 9.58 -6.33
C LYS A 870 3.21 10.71 -5.39
N TYR A 871 4.14 11.31 -4.68
CA TYR A 871 3.85 12.36 -3.70
C TYR A 871 4.20 13.78 -4.16
N GLY A 872 4.67 13.94 -5.40
CA GLY A 872 5.08 15.24 -5.94
C GLY A 872 6.22 15.89 -5.18
N LEU A 873 7.10 15.08 -4.60
CA LEU A 873 8.22 15.57 -3.80
C LEU A 873 9.32 16.09 -4.72
N VAL A 874 9.61 17.38 -4.63
CA VAL A 874 10.71 18.05 -5.38
C VAL A 874 10.51 18.01 -6.90
N CYS A 875 9.96 19.06 -7.46
CA CYS A 875 10.04 19.38 -8.90
C CYS A 875 11.29 20.21 -9.21
#